data_d01662a615547c6e2f559b6ae85eac0a
#
_entry.id   d01662a615547c6e2f559b6ae85eac0a
#
_cell.length_a   1.000
_cell.length_b   1.000
_cell.length_c   1.000
_cell.angle_alpha   90.00
_cell.angle_beta   90.00
_cell.angle_gamma   90.00
#
_symmetry.space_group_name_H-M   'P 1'
#
loop_
_entity.id
_entity.type
_entity.pdbx_description
1 polymer ?
#
loop_
_entity_poly.entity_id
_entity_poly.type
_entity_poly.pdbx_seq_one_letter_code
_entity_poly.pdbx_strand_id
1 'polypeptide(L)'
;MKTTIRKLFVLGLLFSLCFSVSASEKIIKVACVGNSITFGAGIANREKNSYPAQLQYYLGEEFEVRNFGVSGTTALSSGDYPYVKTTAFKQSLDYLPDIVLIKLGTNDTKPQNWCHKNNFHNDYQALIDAYQKLASSPRVILLTPVRCFLDNCTGICPQTIEKEIHPLVETLAWENRLEIIDLFRLFGNSWNSVLMPDKLHPSAIGAGMMAQKIGDYLLQKPTEKTKEPALGNQATPFNFHGFQGMDFQINGISCKLVRPYIEAEGKPWVLRARFWGHEPQTDVALLEQGFHIAYCDVADLYGSEEAIKRWDDFYKFMKRQGFHRKVVLEGMSRGGLIVYNWAARNPKKVACIYADAPVMDLKSWPMGNGKGAGSKADTENMLKAYHFKSREEALAWKGNPLDHARTLAKAKIPILHVVGDADQVVPVQENTTPFETLMAQYNHPIKVIHKPGVDHHPHSLYNPEPIVRFVLSAFGRTQNACVKAIPGNEYRSGAGWKEGAEWHSIAEEIESCLNNRNLKLLLLGNSITQGWGGNRSLVTYRPGKAMMDKVLGENVWETAGISGDRTQNLLWRIRYGNYNRCHPENVVIAIGVNNLIHGDNGEDTAEGIIAVAQEAVRQFPDSRIFVLGLFPVGREAQNPVRIQYNKTHEILNRHKWKGVTYINPTSWFTDNQGNIQEGLYSRDYIHLTEKGYQVAAEKIKELIQSR
;
A
#
# COMPACT_ATOMS: atom_id res chain seq x y z
N MET A 1 -40.67 -79.79 -19.40
CA MET A 1 -41.13 -79.04 -18.25
C MET A 1 -39.94 -78.26 -17.75
N LYS A 2 -40.08 -76.97 -17.52
CA LYS A 2 -39.10 -75.93 -17.56
C LYS A 2 -38.15 -75.99 -16.35
N THR A 3 -36.82 -76.06 -16.65
CA THR A 3 -35.70 -75.97 -15.67
C THR A 3 -35.08 -74.62 -15.82
N THR A 4 -35.14 -73.83 -14.77
CA THR A 4 -34.62 -72.46 -14.72
C THR A 4 -33.15 -72.48 -14.18
N ILE A 5 -32.19 -72.07 -14.98
CA ILE A 5 -30.76 -71.95 -14.61
C ILE A 5 -30.57 -70.54 -14.04
N ARG A 6 -30.19 -70.48 -12.74
CA ARG A 6 -29.66 -69.25 -12.11
C ARG A 6 -28.18 -69.07 -12.46
N LYS A 7 -27.89 -68.00 -13.17
CA LYS A 7 -26.51 -67.49 -13.35
C LYS A 7 -26.11 -66.62 -12.15
N LEU A 8 -25.10 -67.04 -11.41
CA LEU A 8 -24.38 -66.20 -10.47
C LEU A 8 -23.51 -65.18 -11.25
N PHE A 9 -23.77 -63.92 -11.05
CA PHE A 9 -22.86 -62.83 -11.43
C PHE A 9 -21.97 -62.51 -10.22
N VAL A 10 -20.65 -62.78 -10.33
CA VAL A 10 -19.64 -62.29 -9.42
C VAL A 10 -19.23 -60.91 -9.91
N LEU A 11 -19.64 -59.87 -9.18
CA LEU A 11 -19.23 -58.48 -9.42
C LEU A 11 -17.84 -58.28 -8.74
N GLY A 12 -16.75 -58.29 -9.51
CA GLY A 12 -15.46 -57.88 -9.07
C GLY A 12 -15.40 -56.34 -8.97
N LEU A 13 -15.38 -55.77 -7.75
CA LEU A 13 -15.06 -54.39 -7.51
C LEU A 13 -13.58 -54.16 -7.77
N LEU A 14 -13.24 -53.63 -8.93
CA LEU A 14 -11.94 -52.99 -9.19
C LEU A 14 -11.98 -51.60 -8.49
N PHE A 15 -11.37 -51.49 -7.33
CA PHE A 15 -11.00 -50.23 -6.73
C PHE A 15 -9.89 -49.61 -7.59
N SER A 16 -10.24 -48.71 -8.50
CA SER A 16 -9.32 -47.86 -9.22
C SER A 16 -8.89 -46.78 -8.23
N LEU A 17 -7.74 -46.95 -7.57
CA LEU A 17 -7.04 -45.88 -6.87
C LEU A 17 -6.56 -44.89 -7.93
N CYS A 18 -7.38 -43.86 -8.18
CA CYS A 18 -6.89 -42.63 -8.81
C CYS A 18 -5.93 -41.96 -7.82
N PHE A 19 -4.66 -42.27 -7.91
CA PHE A 19 -3.63 -41.36 -7.44
C PHE A 19 -3.75 -40.11 -8.28
N SER A 20 -4.42 -39.08 -7.73
CA SER A 20 -4.26 -37.71 -8.20
C SER A 20 -2.78 -37.37 -7.96
N VAL A 21 -1.96 -37.54 -8.98
CA VAL A 21 -0.66 -36.88 -9.02
C VAL A 21 -1.01 -35.40 -9.06
N SER A 22 -1.01 -34.77 -7.89
CA SER A 22 -0.93 -33.33 -7.80
C SER A 22 0.32 -32.95 -8.56
N ALA A 23 0.18 -32.38 -9.76
CA ALA A 23 1.29 -31.76 -10.43
C ALA A 23 1.87 -30.76 -9.42
N SER A 24 3.09 -30.96 -8.98
CA SER A 24 3.79 -29.99 -8.14
C SER A 24 3.71 -28.66 -8.90
N GLU A 25 3.00 -27.68 -8.37
CA GLU A 25 2.95 -26.35 -8.97
C GLU A 25 4.39 -25.88 -9.12
N LYS A 26 4.76 -25.44 -10.34
CA LYS A 26 6.13 -25.01 -10.65
C LYS A 26 6.45 -23.80 -9.80
N ILE A 27 7.47 -23.89 -8.95
CA ILE A 27 7.98 -22.74 -8.19
C ILE A 27 8.49 -21.66 -9.15
N ILE A 28 8.04 -20.45 -8.99
CA ILE A 28 8.42 -19.28 -9.80
C ILE A 28 9.72 -18.70 -9.26
N LYS A 29 10.77 -18.74 -10.06
CA LYS A 29 12.09 -18.24 -9.67
C LYS A 29 12.24 -16.74 -9.93
N VAL A 30 12.56 -15.97 -8.89
CA VAL A 30 12.75 -14.52 -8.95
C VAL A 30 14.21 -14.18 -8.66
N ALA A 31 14.89 -13.53 -9.60
CA ALA A 31 16.24 -13.01 -9.43
C ALA A 31 16.20 -11.50 -9.11
N CYS A 32 16.64 -11.11 -7.92
CA CYS A 32 16.83 -9.70 -7.55
C CYS A 32 18.27 -9.27 -7.87
N VAL A 33 18.43 -8.54 -8.96
CA VAL A 33 19.71 -8.07 -9.52
C VAL A 33 19.92 -6.59 -9.14
N GLY A 34 21.09 -6.24 -8.63
CA GLY A 34 21.35 -4.85 -8.27
C GLY A 34 22.62 -4.62 -7.44
N ASN A 35 22.64 -3.44 -6.84
CA ASN A 35 23.77 -2.93 -6.06
C ASN A 35 23.60 -3.19 -4.53
N SER A 36 24.22 -2.34 -3.69
CA SER A 36 24.15 -2.41 -2.23
C SER A 36 22.74 -2.38 -1.67
N ILE A 37 21.81 -1.71 -2.31
CA ILE A 37 20.41 -1.65 -1.87
C ILE A 37 19.73 -3.01 -2.06
N THR A 38 20.01 -3.70 -3.16
CA THR A 38 19.53 -5.08 -3.39
C THR A 38 20.26 -6.06 -2.45
N PHE A 39 21.56 -5.90 -2.27
CA PHE A 39 22.34 -6.67 -1.32
C PHE A 39 21.79 -6.58 0.10
N GLY A 40 21.29 -5.39 0.50
CA GLY A 40 20.85 -5.08 1.86
C GLY A 40 22.01 -4.60 2.74
N ALA A 41 22.90 -3.75 2.19
CA ALA A 41 24.07 -3.26 2.91
C ALA A 41 23.65 -2.47 4.15
N GLY A 42 24.28 -2.79 5.30
CA GLY A 42 24.03 -2.16 6.59
C GLY A 42 22.78 -2.59 7.33
N ILE A 43 21.88 -3.35 6.71
CA ILE A 43 20.66 -3.87 7.36
C ILE A 43 21.07 -4.99 8.33
N ALA A 44 20.63 -4.88 9.58
CA ALA A 44 20.77 -5.95 10.56
C ALA A 44 19.94 -7.17 10.13
N ASN A 45 20.47 -8.39 10.39
CA ASN A 45 19.87 -9.64 9.91
C ASN A 45 19.49 -9.56 8.42
N ARG A 46 20.42 -9.17 7.59
CA ARG A 46 20.23 -8.93 6.16
C ARG A 46 19.54 -10.06 5.42
N GLU A 47 19.82 -11.31 5.76
CA GLU A 47 19.21 -12.53 5.21
C GLU A 47 17.73 -12.66 5.52
N LYS A 48 17.21 -11.91 6.48
CA LYS A 48 15.78 -11.81 6.80
C LYS A 48 15.19 -10.45 6.44
N ASN A 49 15.98 -9.38 6.52
CA ASN A 49 15.51 -7.99 6.44
C ASN A 49 15.82 -7.26 5.14
N SER A 50 16.68 -7.78 4.26
CA SER A 50 16.84 -7.19 2.91
C SER A 50 15.54 -7.28 2.10
N TYR A 51 15.32 -6.36 1.14
CA TYR A 51 14.06 -6.42 0.38
C TYR A 51 13.84 -7.73 -0.37
N PRO A 52 14.85 -8.44 -0.92
CA PRO A 52 14.61 -9.74 -1.52
C PRO A 52 14.15 -10.79 -0.51
N ALA A 53 14.70 -10.78 0.71
CA ALA A 53 14.29 -11.70 1.76
C ALA A 53 12.84 -11.42 2.23
N GLN A 54 12.49 -10.15 2.44
CA GLN A 54 11.13 -9.77 2.78
C GLN A 54 10.15 -10.03 1.62
N LEU A 55 10.60 -9.88 0.37
CA LEU A 55 9.81 -10.23 -0.81
C LEU A 55 9.48 -11.72 -0.86
N GLN A 56 10.40 -12.60 -0.47
CA GLN A 56 10.16 -14.03 -0.34
C GLN A 56 9.00 -14.31 0.63
N TYR A 57 9.01 -13.69 1.81
CA TYR A 57 7.90 -13.85 2.77
C TYR A 57 6.57 -13.31 2.24
N TYR A 58 6.63 -12.19 1.50
CA TYR A 58 5.44 -11.56 0.94
C TYR A 58 4.79 -12.40 -0.17
N LEU A 59 5.60 -13.02 -1.02
CA LEU A 59 5.14 -13.86 -2.14
C LEU A 59 4.74 -15.27 -1.71
N GLY A 60 5.32 -15.79 -0.62
CA GLY A 60 5.02 -17.14 -0.11
C GLY A 60 5.79 -18.26 -0.85
N GLU A 61 5.33 -19.50 -0.66
CA GLU A 61 6.02 -20.72 -1.07
C GLU A 61 5.93 -21.02 -2.58
N GLU A 62 5.04 -20.37 -3.30
CA GLU A 62 4.93 -20.49 -4.76
C GLU A 62 6.09 -19.81 -5.50
N PHE A 63 6.89 -19.02 -4.79
CA PHE A 63 8.02 -18.29 -5.34
C PHE A 63 9.33 -18.69 -4.64
N GLU A 64 10.42 -18.65 -5.40
CA GLU A 64 11.80 -18.73 -4.88
C GLU A 64 12.53 -17.44 -5.24
N VAL A 65 12.75 -16.55 -4.25
CA VAL A 65 13.41 -15.26 -4.45
C VAL A 65 14.88 -15.35 -4.06
N ARG A 66 15.78 -15.03 -5.00
CA ARG A 66 17.23 -15.00 -4.73
C ARG A 66 17.81 -13.61 -4.87
N ASN A 67 18.69 -13.27 -3.94
CA ASN A 67 19.39 -12.01 -3.89
C ASN A 67 20.75 -12.12 -4.62
N PHE A 68 20.88 -11.43 -5.75
CA PHE A 68 22.09 -11.29 -6.54
C PHE A 68 22.66 -9.87 -6.48
N GLY A 69 22.34 -9.10 -5.43
CA GLY A 69 22.87 -7.77 -5.22
C GLY A 69 24.34 -7.80 -4.83
N VAL A 70 25.13 -6.84 -5.34
CA VAL A 70 26.53 -6.65 -5.02
C VAL A 70 26.79 -5.19 -4.67
N SER A 71 27.30 -4.93 -3.47
CA SER A 71 27.56 -3.55 -3.01
C SER A 71 28.57 -2.83 -3.89
N GLY A 72 28.28 -1.57 -4.20
CA GLY A 72 29.21 -0.71 -4.96
C GLY A 72 29.08 -0.81 -6.48
N THR A 73 28.34 -1.79 -7.01
CA THR A 73 28.30 -2.06 -8.46
C THR A 73 27.56 -1.01 -9.27
N THR A 74 28.02 -0.81 -10.50
CA THR A 74 27.50 0.07 -11.55
C THR A 74 26.84 -0.73 -12.66
N ALA A 75 25.90 -0.12 -13.39
CA ALA A 75 25.43 -0.59 -14.67
C ALA A 75 26.48 -0.31 -15.78
N LEU A 76 27.17 0.82 -15.68
CA LEU A 76 28.28 1.17 -16.56
C LEU A 76 29.39 0.09 -16.57
N SER A 77 29.70 -0.45 -17.73
CA SER A 77 30.79 -1.43 -17.94
C SER A 77 32.18 -0.82 -17.76
N SER A 78 32.29 0.50 -17.87
CA SER A 78 33.48 1.32 -17.64
C SER A 78 33.49 1.98 -16.24
N GLY A 79 32.51 1.68 -15.37
CA GLY A 79 32.49 2.17 -14.01
C GLY A 79 33.56 1.54 -13.11
N ASP A 80 33.68 2.07 -11.90
CA ASP A 80 34.66 1.59 -10.90
C ASP A 80 34.43 0.12 -10.49
N TYR A 81 33.19 -0.37 -10.52
CA TYR A 81 32.87 -1.77 -10.23
C TYR A 81 31.67 -2.27 -11.05
N PRO A 82 31.85 -2.67 -12.31
CA PRO A 82 30.77 -3.10 -13.17
C PRO A 82 30.05 -4.36 -12.68
N TYR A 83 28.72 -4.36 -12.59
CA TYR A 83 27.92 -5.51 -12.16
C TYR A 83 28.15 -6.73 -13.07
N VAL A 84 28.24 -6.52 -14.37
CA VAL A 84 28.44 -7.58 -15.37
C VAL A 84 29.76 -8.36 -15.22
N LYS A 85 30.74 -7.81 -14.47
CA LYS A 85 32.01 -8.48 -14.17
C LYS A 85 31.99 -9.26 -12.84
N THR A 86 30.88 -9.27 -12.12
CA THR A 86 30.76 -9.97 -10.82
C THR A 86 30.38 -11.44 -10.97
N THR A 87 30.75 -12.25 -9.97
CA THR A 87 30.29 -13.64 -9.88
C THR A 87 28.77 -13.73 -9.73
N ALA A 88 28.17 -12.78 -9.01
CA ALA A 88 26.72 -12.72 -8.81
C ALA A 88 25.95 -12.55 -10.13
N PHE A 89 26.48 -11.77 -11.07
CA PHE A 89 25.88 -11.66 -12.42
C PHE A 89 25.84 -13.03 -13.09
N LYS A 90 26.97 -13.76 -13.13
CA LYS A 90 27.02 -15.10 -13.72
C LYS A 90 26.06 -16.06 -13.03
N GLN A 91 26.07 -16.08 -11.69
CA GLN A 91 25.17 -16.93 -10.91
C GLN A 91 23.70 -16.60 -11.16
N SER A 92 23.34 -15.33 -11.38
CA SER A 92 21.97 -14.93 -11.68
C SER A 92 21.50 -15.41 -13.07
N LEU A 93 22.41 -15.51 -14.04
CA LEU A 93 22.11 -16.11 -15.35
C LEU A 93 21.98 -17.65 -15.23
N ASP A 94 22.92 -18.31 -14.53
CA ASP A 94 22.93 -19.77 -14.31
C ASP A 94 21.69 -20.22 -13.50
N TYR A 95 21.09 -19.33 -12.70
CA TYR A 95 19.85 -19.59 -11.94
C TYR A 95 18.64 -19.84 -12.84
N LEU A 96 18.68 -19.37 -14.10
CA LEU A 96 17.56 -19.46 -15.06
C LEU A 96 16.23 -18.99 -14.43
N PRO A 97 16.13 -17.71 -14.03
CA PRO A 97 14.95 -17.19 -13.39
C PRO A 97 13.73 -17.15 -14.32
N ASP A 98 12.52 -17.18 -13.76
CA ASP A 98 11.28 -16.87 -14.47
C ASP A 98 10.98 -15.35 -14.44
N ILE A 99 11.47 -14.64 -13.40
CA ILE A 99 11.35 -13.19 -13.26
C ILE A 99 12.70 -12.60 -12.86
N VAL A 100 13.09 -11.49 -13.50
CA VAL A 100 14.30 -10.72 -13.16
C VAL A 100 13.92 -9.30 -12.79
N LEU A 101 14.31 -8.88 -11.59
CA LEU A 101 14.16 -7.51 -11.10
C LEU A 101 15.51 -6.81 -11.16
N ILE A 102 15.66 -5.81 -12.03
CA ILE A 102 16.94 -5.11 -12.23
C ILE A 102 16.88 -3.73 -11.57
N LYS A 103 17.77 -3.49 -10.58
CA LYS A 103 17.89 -2.22 -9.86
C LYS A 103 19.34 -1.75 -9.78
N LEU A 104 19.80 -1.05 -10.79
CA LEU A 104 21.12 -0.42 -10.89
C LEU A 104 21.02 1.09 -11.19
N GLY A 105 22.13 1.77 -11.28
CA GLY A 105 22.23 3.18 -11.60
C GLY A 105 22.65 4.10 -10.45
N THR A 106 22.49 3.66 -9.19
CA THR A 106 22.82 4.50 -8.02
C THR A 106 24.33 4.82 -7.95
N ASN A 107 25.19 3.81 -8.09
CA ASN A 107 26.66 4.00 -8.01
C ASN A 107 27.23 4.63 -9.28
N ASP A 108 26.48 4.57 -10.37
CA ASP A 108 26.83 5.19 -11.64
C ASP A 108 26.93 6.72 -11.52
N THR A 109 26.19 7.31 -10.58
CA THR A 109 26.18 8.76 -10.33
C THR A 109 27.44 9.32 -9.68
N LYS A 110 28.35 8.46 -9.18
CA LYS A 110 29.64 8.93 -8.66
C LYS A 110 30.42 9.65 -9.77
N PRO A 111 31.11 10.78 -9.49
CA PRO A 111 31.79 11.58 -10.49
C PRO A 111 32.71 10.78 -11.42
N GLN A 112 33.48 9.82 -10.85
CA GLN A 112 34.40 8.97 -11.63
C GLN A 112 33.67 7.97 -12.56
N ASN A 113 32.42 7.66 -12.30
CA ASN A 113 31.59 6.78 -13.15
C ASN A 113 30.79 7.60 -14.16
N TRP A 114 30.18 8.72 -13.71
CA TRP A 114 29.26 9.50 -14.54
C TRP A 114 29.97 10.30 -15.65
N CYS A 115 31.31 10.44 -15.57
CA CYS A 115 32.08 10.91 -16.72
C CYS A 115 31.92 10.02 -17.96
N HIS A 116 31.49 8.76 -17.80
CA HIS A 116 31.20 7.79 -18.86
C HIS A 116 29.70 7.69 -19.20
N LYS A 117 28.88 8.64 -18.80
CA LYS A 117 27.40 8.59 -18.90
C LYS A 117 26.86 8.30 -20.31
N ASN A 118 27.60 8.68 -21.35
CA ASN A 118 27.21 8.44 -22.74
C ASN A 118 27.09 6.93 -23.07
N ASN A 119 27.74 6.05 -22.29
CA ASN A 119 27.68 4.61 -22.45
C ASN A 119 26.55 3.98 -21.61
N PHE A 120 25.95 4.71 -20.66
CA PHE A 120 25.01 4.16 -19.68
C PHE A 120 23.83 3.42 -20.34
N HIS A 121 23.21 4.05 -21.34
CA HIS A 121 22.08 3.46 -22.07
C HIS A 121 22.48 2.12 -22.72
N ASN A 122 23.58 2.09 -23.47
CA ASN A 122 24.04 0.88 -24.17
C ASN A 122 24.49 -0.23 -23.22
N ASP A 123 25.17 0.13 -22.14
CA ASP A 123 25.63 -0.85 -21.14
C ASP A 123 24.44 -1.44 -20.37
N TYR A 124 23.43 -0.63 -20.01
CA TYR A 124 22.23 -1.12 -19.38
C TYR A 124 21.39 -1.98 -20.34
N GLN A 125 21.31 -1.59 -21.63
CA GLN A 125 20.68 -2.39 -22.68
C GLN A 125 21.35 -3.77 -22.82
N ALA A 126 22.68 -3.82 -22.84
CA ALA A 126 23.41 -5.08 -22.89
C ALA A 126 23.12 -5.99 -21.69
N LEU A 127 22.93 -5.42 -20.51
CA LEU A 127 22.50 -6.15 -19.31
C LEU A 127 21.08 -6.72 -19.49
N ILE A 128 20.12 -5.93 -19.99
CA ILE A 128 18.77 -6.38 -20.32
C ILE A 128 18.81 -7.55 -21.31
N ASP A 129 19.55 -7.38 -22.40
CA ASP A 129 19.70 -8.38 -23.47
C ASP A 129 20.24 -9.70 -22.94
N ALA A 130 21.16 -9.67 -21.96
CA ALA A 130 21.73 -10.88 -21.38
C ALA A 130 20.64 -11.74 -20.69
N TYR A 131 19.70 -11.13 -20.00
CA TYR A 131 18.57 -11.84 -19.39
C TYR A 131 17.52 -12.27 -20.41
N GLN A 132 17.18 -11.42 -21.37
CA GLN A 132 16.19 -11.76 -22.40
C GLN A 132 16.60 -12.93 -23.30
N LYS A 133 17.92 -13.21 -23.42
CA LYS A 133 18.47 -14.33 -24.19
C LYS A 133 18.49 -15.66 -23.43
N LEU A 134 18.11 -15.68 -22.16
CA LEU A 134 18.08 -16.92 -21.36
C LEU A 134 17.03 -17.91 -21.86
N ALA A 135 17.34 -19.20 -21.77
CA ALA A 135 16.42 -20.26 -22.16
C ALA A 135 15.11 -20.27 -21.36
N SER A 136 15.12 -19.72 -20.13
CA SER A 136 13.93 -19.54 -19.32
C SER A 136 12.98 -18.45 -19.84
N SER A 137 13.43 -17.60 -20.77
CA SER A 137 12.67 -16.45 -21.31
C SER A 137 12.02 -15.62 -20.20
N PRO A 138 12.83 -15.08 -19.27
CA PRO A 138 12.30 -14.46 -18.06
C PRO A 138 11.52 -13.18 -18.37
N ARG A 139 10.53 -12.92 -17.52
CA ARG A 139 9.89 -11.61 -17.41
C ARG A 139 10.89 -10.64 -16.76
N VAL A 140 11.37 -9.66 -17.54
CA VAL A 140 12.35 -8.65 -17.06
C VAL A 140 11.59 -7.41 -16.63
N ILE A 141 11.80 -6.98 -15.38
CA ILE A 141 11.16 -5.82 -14.76
C ILE A 141 12.25 -4.85 -14.31
N LEU A 142 12.18 -3.61 -14.76
CA LEU A 142 13.09 -2.57 -14.30
C LEU A 142 12.54 -1.89 -13.03
N LEU A 143 13.41 -1.73 -12.04
CA LEU A 143 13.11 -0.98 -10.83
C LEU A 143 13.84 0.35 -10.89
N THR A 144 13.12 1.46 -10.75
CA THR A 144 13.78 2.76 -10.66
C THR A 144 14.65 2.84 -9.41
N PRO A 145 15.76 3.60 -9.41
CA PRO A 145 16.54 3.81 -8.19
C PRO A 145 15.67 4.41 -7.10
N VAL A 146 15.88 4.02 -5.84
CA VAL A 146 15.25 4.71 -4.72
C VAL A 146 15.86 6.11 -4.54
N ARG A 147 15.05 7.03 -4.07
CA ARG A 147 15.52 8.38 -3.72
C ARG A 147 16.48 8.31 -2.55
N CYS A 148 17.55 9.09 -2.61
CA CYS A 148 18.44 9.35 -1.49
C CYS A 148 18.42 10.83 -1.09
N PHE A 149 18.83 11.14 0.14
CA PHE A 149 18.74 12.48 0.73
C PHE A 149 20.12 13.01 1.16
N LEU A 150 21.14 12.71 0.34
CA LEU A 150 22.48 13.22 0.55
C LEU A 150 22.55 14.71 0.27
N ASP A 151 23.36 15.41 1.05
CA ASP A 151 23.45 16.88 0.99
C ASP A 151 24.36 17.39 -0.15
N ASN A 152 25.15 16.51 -0.77
CA ASN A 152 26.09 16.85 -1.84
C ASN A 152 26.27 15.72 -2.86
N CYS A 153 27.03 15.99 -3.90
CA CYS A 153 27.36 15.08 -5.00
C CYS A 153 28.86 14.71 -5.06
N THR A 154 29.55 14.69 -3.95
CA THR A 154 30.98 14.29 -3.92
C THR A 154 31.16 12.77 -4.11
N GLY A 155 30.14 12.02 -3.87
CA GLY A 155 30.01 10.58 -4.14
C GLY A 155 28.76 10.32 -4.98
N ILE A 156 27.81 9.55 -4.43
CA ILE A 156 26.48 9.36 -5.05
C ILE A 156 25.77 10.72 -5.08
N CYS A 157 25.18 11.05 -6.23
CA CYS A 157 24.55 12.34 -6.47
C CYS A 157 23.02 12.21 -6.59
N PRO A 158 22.24 12.73 -5.62
CA PRO A 158 20.78 12.68 -5.65
C PRO A 158 20.19 13.34 -6.90
N GLN A 159 20.75 14.48 -7.30
CA GLN A 159 20.27 15.23 -8.47
C GLN A 159 20.46 14.44 -9.78
N THR A 160 21.60 13.73 -9.92
CA THR A 160 21.86 12.87 -11.06
C THR A 160 20.91 11.66 -11.07
N ILE A 161 20.63 11.08 -9.89
CA ILE A 161 19.61 10.00 -9.80
C ILE A 161 18.27 10.50 -10.31
N GLU A 162 17.80 11.64 -9.81
CA GLU A 162 16.47 12.18 -10.11
C GLU A 162 16.35 12.66 -11.57
N LYS A 163 17.35 13.41 -12.05
CA LYS A 163 17.24 14.13 -13.35
C LYS A 163 17.80 13.38 -14.54
N GLU A 164 18.66 12.40 -14.32
CA GLU A 164 19.34 11.68 -15.42
C GLU A 164 19.07 10.17 -15.35
N ILE A 165 19.41 9.47 -14.25
CA ILE A 165 19.29 8.00 -14.17
C ILE A 165 17.82 7.57 -14.21
N HIS A 166 16.96 8.18 -13.40
CA HIS A 166 15.54 7.81 -13.33
C HIS A 166 14.88 7.91 -14.72
N PRO A 167 14.95 9.04 -15.45
CA PRO A 167 14.43 9.13 -16.82
C PRO A 167 15.07 8.16 -17.82
N LEU A 168 16.37 7.83 -17.68
CA LEU A 168 17.03 6.85 -18.54
C LEU A 168 16.49 5.44 -18.33
N VAL A 169 16.23 5.04 -17.07
CA VAL A 169 15.61 3.74 -16.77
C VAL A 169 14.18 3.67 -17.30
N GLU A 170 13.41 4.76 -17.19
CA GLU A 170 12.07 4.87 -17.81
C GLU A 170 12.15 4.73 -19.34
N THR A 171 13.14 5.36 -19.96
CA THR A 171 13.35 5.27 -21.42
C THR A 171 13.69 3.85 -21.85
N LEU A 172 14.61 3.17 -21.16
CA LEU A 172 14.97 1.77 -21.41
C LEU A 172 13.76 0.83 -21.28
N ALA A 173 12.91 1.05 -20.26
CA ALA A 173 11.69 0.26 -20.09
C ALA A 173 10.75 0.45 -21.30
N TRP A 174 10.53 1.70 -21.70
CA TRP A 174 9.65 2.03 -22.83
C TRP A 174 10.16 1.49 -24.16
N GLU A 175 11.44 1.68 -24.50
CA GLU A 175 12.05 1.22 -25.76
C GLU A 175 12.00 -0.29 -25.89
N ASN A 176 12.26 -1.02 -24.80
CA ASN A 176 12.24 -2.48 -24.75
C ASN A 176 10.85 -3.07 -24.47
N ARG A 177 9.83 -2.24 -24.24
CA ARG A 177 8.48 -2.66 -23.78
C ARG A 177 8.53 -3.55 -22.55
N LEU A 178 9.44 -3.21 -21.62
CA LEU A 178 9.59 -3.90 -20.34
C LEU A 178 8.75 -3.27 -19.27
N GLU A 179 8.34 -4.09 -18.34
CA GLU A 179 7.65 -3.65 -17.14
C GLU A 179 8.58 -2.79 -16.27
N ILE A 180 8.00 -1.81 -15.58
CA ILE A 180 8.73 -0.92 -14.70
C ILE A 180 7.95 -0.72 -13.40
N ILE A 181 8.68 -0.65 -12.28
CA ILE A 181 8.13 -0.31 -10.96
C ILE A 181 8.87 0.91 -10.43
N ASP A 182 8.13 1.96 -10.12
CA ASP A 182 8.67 3.20 -9.58
C ASP A 182 8.96 3.07 -8.08
N LEU A 183 10.21 2.86 -7.72
CA LEU A 183 10.68 2.90 -6.34
C LEU A 183 11.18 4.29 -5.91
N PHE A 184 11.38 5.22 -6.88
CA PHE A 184 11.93 6.53 -6.60
C PHE A 184 11.05 7.35 -5.66
N ARG A 185 9.73 7.28 -5.86
CA ARG A 185 8.75 8.05 -5.08
C ARG A 185 8.24 7.31 -3.83
N LEU A 186 8.73 6.10 -3.58
CA LEU A 186 8.22 5.22 -2.52
C LEU A 186 8.35 5.80 -1.11
N PHE A 187 9.46 6.50 -0.81
CA PHE A 187 9.76 6.94 0.56
C PHE A 187 9.24 8.33 0.92
N GLY A 188 8.55 9.00 0.01
CA GLY A 188 8.03 10.34 0.25
C GLY A 188 9.14 11.41 0.34
N ASN A 189 8.92 12.45 1.16
CA ASN A 189 9.85 13.58 1.33
C ASN A 189 10.75 13.46 2.57
N SER A 190 10.65 12.39 3.34
CA SER A 190 11.43 12.18 4.55
C SER A 190 12.18 10.86 4.50
N TRP A 191 13.45 10.90 4.88
CA TRP A 191 14.27 9.69 5.00
C TRP A 191 14.15 9.01 6.37
N ASN A 192 13.61 9.69 7.38
CA ASN A 192 13.47 9.16 8.73
C ASN A 192 12.73 7.83 8.75
N SER A 193 13.26 6.87 9.47
CA SER A 193 12.80 5.49 9.61
C SER A 193 12.87 4.61 8.34
N VAL A 194 12.75 5.17 7.14
CA VAL A 194 12.77 4.38 5.88
C VAL A 194 14.16 4.21 5.29
N LEU A 195 15.07 5.12 5.55
CA LEU A 195 16.50 4.98 5.25
C LEU A 195 17.32 4.88 6.53
N MET A 196 18.51 4.34 6.39
CA MET A 196 19.52 4.36 7.46
C MET A 196 20.08 5.78 7.65
N PRO A 197 20.86 6.04 8.74
CA PRO A 197 21.46 7.35 9.01
C PRO A 197 22.35 7.91 7.90
N ASP A 198 22.81 7.05 6.97
CA ASP A 198 23.55 7.46 5.78
C ASP A 198 22.68 8.14 4.71
N LYS A 199 21.37 8.21 4.91
CA LYS A 199 20.39 8.84 4.01
C LYS A 199 20.36 8.26 2.58
N LEU A 200 20.93 7.08 2.39
CA LEU A 200 21.09 6.41 1.09
C LEU A 200 20.50 4.99 1.08
N HIS A 201 20.92 4.17 2.03
CA HIS A 201 20.48 2.78 2.07
C HIS A 201 19.15 2.62 2.81
N PRO A 202 18.21 1.86 2.28
CA PRO A 202 16.96 1.56 2.99
C PRO A 202 17.24 0.89 4.34
N SER A 203 16.52 1.31 5.36
CA SER A 203 16.40 0.55 6.60
C SER A 203 15.64 -0.75 6.36
N ALA A 204 15.51 -1.62 7.36
CA ALA A 204 14.66 -2.79 7.26
C ALA A 204 13.18 -2.42 6.97
N ILE A 205 12.70 -1.27 7.49
CA ILE A 205 11.37 -0.72 7.15
C ILE A 205 11.29 -0.34 5.67
N GLY A 206 12.25 0.44 5.19
CA GLY A 206 12.29 0.82 3.77
C GLY A 206 12.40 -0.37 2.83
N ALA A 207 13.23 -1.37 3.19
CA ALA A 207 13.32 -2.63 2.46
C ALA A 207 11.98 -3.39 2.43
N GLY A 208 11.23 -3.38 3.54
CA GLY A 208 9.89 -3.95 3.63
C GLY A 208 8.88 -3.23 2.71
N MET A 209 8.93 -1.90 2.66
CA MET A 209 8.08 -1.11 1.73
C MET A 209 8.40 -1.45 0.27
N MET A 210 9.69 -1.61 -0.08
CA MET A 210 10.09 -2.06 -1.42
C MET A 210 9.54 -3.45 -1.72
N ALA A 211 9.72 -4.40 -0.80
CA ALA A 211 9.22 -5.76 -0.93
C ALA A 211 7.70 -5.82 -1.11
N GLN A 212 6.96 -5.03 -0.34
CA GLN A 212 5.51 -4.95 -0.45
C GLN A 212 5.09 -4.42 -1.82
N LYS A 213 5.65 -3.29 -2.28
CA LYS A 213 5.30 -2.69 -3.58
C LYS A 213 5.60 -3.64 -4.74
N ILE A 214 6.78 -4.28 -4.72
CA ILE A 214 7.17 -5.27 -5.74
C ILE A 214 6.25 -6.50 -5.67
N GLY A 215 5.97 -7.00 -4.47
CA GLY A 215 5.11 -8.16 -4.27
C GLY A 215 3.68 -7.91 -4.73
N ASP A 216 3.09 -6.76 -4.40
CA ASP A 216 1.76 -6.36 -4.87
C ASP A 216 1.70 -6.31 -6.40
N TYR A 217 2.77 -5.86 -7.06
CA TYR A 217 2.88 -5.88 -8.51
C TYR A 217 2.98 -7.30 -9.08
N LEU A 218 3.84 -8.15 -8.52
CA LEU A 218 4.04 -9.51 -9.01
C LEU A 218 2.84 -10.43 -8.80
N LEU A 219 2.04 -10.20 -7.76
CA LEU A 219 0.83 -10.98 -7.46
C LEU A 219 -0.38 -10.58 -8.31
N GLN A 220 -0.26 -9.54 -9.15
CA GLN A 220 -1.32 -9.22 -10.09
C GLN A 220 -1.49 -10.35 -11.11
N LYS A 221 -2.72 -10.80 -11.28
CA LYS A 221 -3.05 -11.79 -12.31
C LYS A 221 -3.25 -11.06 -13.64
N PRO A 222 -2.47 -11.38 -14.68
CA PRO A 222 -2.74 -10.86 -16.00
C PRO A 222 -4.16 -11.27 -16.43
N THR A 223 -4.94 -10.30 -16.89
CA THR A 223 -6.21 -10.63 -17.58
C THR A 223 -5.88 -11.26 -18.92
N GLU A 224 -6.80 -12.08 -19.46
CA GLU A 224 -6.68 -12.56 -20.84
C GLU A 224 -6.40 -11.38 -21.77
N LYS A 225 -5.55 -11.60 -22.79
CA LYS A 225 -5.17 -10.54 -23.75
C LYS A 225 -6.43 -9.89 -24.32
N THR A 226 -6.73 -8.69 -23.81
CA THR A 226 -7.85 -7.92 -24.31
C THR A 226 -7.49 -7.29 -25.65
N LYS A 227 -8.50 -7.10 -26.51
CA LYS A 227 -8.31 -6.45 -27.81
C LYS A 227 -7.75 -5.04 -27.60
N GLU A 228 -6.70 -4.70 -28.34
CA GLU A 228 -6.15 -3.36 -28.33
C GLU A 228 -7.18 -2.31 -28.75
N PRO A 229 -7.21 -1.13 -28.09
CA PRO A 229 -8.11 -0.05 -28.49
C PRO A 229 -7.81 0.40 -29.92
N ALA A 230 -8.83 0.53 -30.74
CA ALA A 230 -8.70 1.06 -32.09
C ALA A 230 -8.65 2.60 -32.02
N LEU A 231 -7.44 3.15 -31.98
CA LEU A 231 -7.18 4.61 -31.84
C LEU A 231 -7.08 5.34 -33.19
N GLY A 232 -7.17 4.62 -34.31
CA GLY A 232 -7.04 5.16 -35.66
C GLY A 232 -5.59 5.10 -36.18
N ASN A 233 -5.43 5.26 -37.50
CA ASN A 233 -4.14 5.08 -38.18
C ASN A 233 -3.13 6.23 -37.96
N GLN A 234 -3.57 7.33 -37.34
CA GLN A 234 -2.72 8.50 -37.03
C GLN A 234 -2.24 8.51 -35.58
N ALA A 235 -2.52 7.44 -34.82
CA ALA A 235 -2.06 7.34 -33.44
C ALA A 235 -0.52 7.20 -33.42
N THR A 236 0.15 8.04 -32.59
CA THR A 236 1.61 8.05 -32.45
C THR A 236 2.03 7.65 -31.04
N PRO A 237 3.04 6.77 -30.90
CA PRO A 237 3.50 6.35 -29.56
C PRO A 237 4.31 7.45 -28.87
N PHE A 238 4.25 7.49 -27.54
CA PHE A 238 5.12 8.31 -26.69
C PHE A 238 5.45 7.59 -25.38
N ASN A 239 6.57 7.98 -24.79
CA ASN A 239 6.99 7.47 -23.47
C ASN A 239 6.26 8.25 -22.35
N PHE A 240 5.55 7.52 -21.49
CA PHE A 240 4.99 8.08 -20.27
C PHE A 240 5.59 7.33 -19.06
N HIS A 241 6.72 7.84 -18.55
CA HIS A 241 7.39 7.23 -17.38
C HIS A 241 7.65 5.71 -17.54
N GLY A 242 8.10 5.30 -18.71
CA GLY A 242 8.34 3.89 -19.02
C GLY A 242 7.13 3.13 -19.57
N PHE A 243 5.93 3.68 -19.49
CA PHE A 243 4.70 3.07 -19.99
C PHE A 243 4.41 3.46 -21.45
N GLN A 244 3.69 2.59 -22.17
CA GLN A 244 3.31 2.82 -23.57
C GLN A 244 2.15 3.80 -23.65
N GLY A 245 2.43 5.03 -24.08
CA GLY A 245 1.44 6.07 -24.37
C GLY A 245 1.14 6.17 -25.87
N MET A 246 -0.06 6.61 -26.22
CA MET A 246 -0.51 6.88 -27.58
C MET A 246 -1.19 8.24 -27.66
N ASP A 247 -0.72 9.10 -28.55
CA ASP A 247 -1.40 10.32 -28.99
C ASP A 247 -2.34 10.02 -30.14
N PHE A 248 -3.56 10.52 -30.11
CA PHE A 248 -4.56 10.34 -31.16
C PHE A 248 -5.59 11.47 -31.15
N GLN A 249 -6.51 11.46 -32.12
CA GLN A 249 -7.55 12.47 -32.18
C GLN A 249 -8.94 11.86 -32.29
N ILE A 250 -9.90 12.53 -31.66
CA ILE A 250 -11.34 12.25 -31.81
C ILE A 250 -12.03 13.55 -32.22
N ASN A 251 -12.67 13.54 -33.41
CA ASN A 251 -13.33 14.74 -33.97
C ASN A 251 -12.40 15.98 -33.99
N GLY A 252 -11.11 15.81 -34.29
CA GLY A 252 -10.13 16.89 -34.31
C GLY A 252 -9.62 17.32 -32.91
N ILE A 253 -10.10 16.71 -31.82
CA ILE A 253 -9.64 17.01 -30.47
C ILE A 253 -8.49 16.07 -30.08
N SER A 254 -7.40 16.65 -29.56
CA SER A 254 -6.25 15.90 -29.10
C SER A 254 -6.60 15.05 -27.89
N CYS A 255 -6.21 13.77 -27.95
CA CYS A 255 -6.46 12.79 -26.90
C CYS A 255 -5.19 11.97 -26.66
N LYS A 256 -5.06 11.46 -25.43
CA LYS A 256 -3.95 10.58 -25.03
C LYS A 256 -4.49 9.37 -24.29
N LEU A 257 -3.81 8.24 -24.43
CA LEU A 257 -4.09 7.03 -23.69
C LEU A 257 -2.78 6.33 -23.32
N VAL A 258 -2.56 6.10 -22.03
CA VAL A 258 -1.43 5.31 -21.52
C VAL A 258 -1.95 3.98 -21.01
N ARG A 259 -1.23 2.90 -21.33
CA ARG A 259 -1.63 1.54 -21.00
C ARG A 259 -0.73 0.96 -19.89
N PRO A 260 -1.32 0.24 -18.93
CA PRO A 260 -0.56 -0.56 -17.97
C PRO A 260 0.08 -1.75 -18.68
N TYR A 261 1.15 -2.29 -18.14
CA TYR A 261 1.73 -3.56 -18.61
C TYR A 261 0.84 -4.77 -18.26
N ILE A 262 0.23 -4.72 -17.07
CA ILE A 262 -0.74 -5.71 -16.61
C ILE A 262 -2.08 -5.01 -16.51
N GLU A 263 -2.99 -5.30 -17.45
CA GLU A 263 -4.33 -4.71 -17.40
C GLU A 263 -5.13 -5.31 -16.24
N ALA A 264 -5.75 -4.47 -15.44
CA ALA A 264 -6.68 -4.90 -14.43
C ALA A 264 -8.02 -5.31 -15.04
N GLU A 265 -8.70 -6.30 -14.43
CA GLU A 265 -10.00 -6.80 -14.87
C GLU A 265 -11.01 -5.65 -15.04
N GLY A 266 -11.75 -5.69 -16.16
CA GLY A 266 -12.74 -4.68 -16.51
C GLY A 266 -12.15 -3.38 -17.07
N LYS A 267 -10.85 -3.29 -17.34
CA LYS A 267 -10.16 -2.13 -17.91
C LYS A 267 -10.51 -0.81 -17.20
N PRO A 268 -10.22 -0.69 -15.88
CA PRO A 268 -10.44 0.55 -15.15
C PRO A 268 -9.54 1.65 -15.72
N TRP A 269 -10.04 2.89 -15.66
CA TRP A 269 -9.33 4.02 -16.25
C TRP A 269 -9.58 5.33 -15.52
N VAL A 270 -8.59 6.22 -15.64
CA VAL A 270 -8.60 7.58 -15.11
C VAL A 270 -8.80 8.55 -16.27
N LEU A 271 -9.67 9.52 -16.13
CA LEU A 271 -9.78 10.68 -17.03
C LEU A 271 -9.18 11.88 -16.30
N ARG A 272 -7.97 12.25 -16.75
CA ARG A 272 -7.22 13.36 -16.19
C ARG A 272 -7.61 14.67 -16.90
N ALA A 273 -7.94 15.67 -16.09
CA ALA A 273 -8.29 17.00 -16.53
C ALA A 273 -7.06 17.89 -16.57
N ARG A 274 -6.71 18.43 -17.73
CA ARG A 274 -5.60 19.39 -17.93
C ARG A 274 -4.26 18.94 -17.32
N PHE A 275 -3.24 19.77 -17.43
CA PHE A 275 -1.91 19.55 -16.83
C PHE A 275 -1.31 18.16 -17.07
N TRP A 276 -1.41 17.66 -18.32
CA TRP A 276 -0.84 16.37 -18.69
C TRP A 276 0.64 16.26 -18.30
N GLY A 277 1.01 15.21 -17.59
CA GLY A 277 2.38 14.93 -17.15
C GLY A 277 2.88 15.78 -15.98
N HIS A 278 2.07 16.70 -15.46
CA HIS A 278 2.44 17.44 -14.24
C HIS A 278 2.11 16.62 -13.00
N GLU A 279 3.09 16.46 -12.08
CA GLU A 279 2.94 15.67 -10.87
C GLU A 279 2.34 14.25 -11.14
N PRO A 280 3.03 13.41 -11.92
CA PRO A 280 2.46 12.17 -12.47
C PRO A 280 2.46 10.99 -11.50
N GLN A 281 2.84 11.18 -10.22
CA GLN A 281 3.05 10.10 -9.25
C GLN A 281 1.82 9.19 -9.12
N THR A 282 0.63 9.79 -9.05
CA THR A 282 -0.63 9.06 -8.93
C THR A 282 -0.93 8.28 -10.19
N ASP A 283 -0.71 8.89 -11.37
CA ASP A 283 -0.91 8.24 -12.67
C ASP A 283 -0.01 7.00 -12.80
N VAL A 284 1.30 7.16 -12.52
CA VAL A 284 2.29 6.07 -12.59
C VAL A 284 1.90 4.94 -11.64
N ALA A 285 1.57 5.27 -10.40
CA ALA A 285 1.17 4.26 -9.42
C ALA A 285 -0.14 3.54 -9.80
N LEU A 286 -1.09 4.22 -10.43
CA LEU A 286 -2.32 3.58 -10.92
C LEU A 286 -2.07 2.72 -12.18
N LEU A 287 -1.13 3.12 -13.05
CA LEU A 287 -0.66 2.26 -14.16
C LEU A 287 -0.07 0.94 -13.61
N GLU A 288 0.75 1.02 -12.56
CA GLU A 288 1.28 -0.17 -11.88
C GLU A 288 0.18 -1.05 -11.28
N GLN A 289 -0.99 -0.47 -10.95
CA GLN A 289 -2.18 -1.19 -10.46
C GLN A 289 -3.13 -1.64 -11.59
N GLY A 290 -2.72 -1.50 -12.84
CA GLY A 290 -3.45 -1.98 -14.01
C GLY A 290 -4.55 -1.05 -14.52
N PHE A 291 -4.55 0.21 -14.07
CA PHE A 291 -5.44 1.25 -14.61
C PHE A 291 -4.83 1.86 -15.88
N HIS A 292 -5.70 2.31 -16.77
CA HIS A 292 -5.32 3.13 -17.91
C HIS A 292 -5.41 4.61 -17.55
N ILE A 293 -4.52 5.44 -18.08
CA ILE A 293 -4.59 6.89 -17.90
C ILE A 293 -4.98 7.52 -19.22
N ALA A 294 -6.04 8.30 -19.24
CA ALA A 294 -6.60 8.91 -20.42
C ALA A 294 -6.72 10.43 -20.27
N TYR A 295 -6.59 11.13 -21.38
CA TYR A 295 -6.73 12.57 -21.48
C TYR A 295 -7.51 12.94 -22.75
N CYS A 296 -8.37 13.91 -22.64
CA CYS A 296 -9.02 14.58 -23.75
C CYS A 296 -8.93 16.09 -23.55
N ASP A 297 -8.44 16.80 -24.56
CA ASP A 297 -8.16 18.22 -24.41
C ASP A 297 -9.42 19.06 -24.19
N VAL A 298 -9.46 19.68 -23.03
CA VAL A 298 -10.44 20.65 -22.57
C VAL A 298 -9.74 21.84 -21.92
N ALA A 299 -8.45 22.00 -22.23
CA ALA A 299 -7.67 23.16 -21.75
C ALA A 299 -8.44 24.44 -22.04
N ASP A 300 -8.27 25.49 -21.40
CA ASP A 300 -8.85 26.83 -21.63
C ASP A 300 -10.38 26.90 -21.86
N LEU A 301 -11.10 25.79 -21.60
CA LEU A 301 -12.56 25.73 -21.64
C LEU A 301 -13.21 25.85 -20.24
N TYR A 302 -12.42 25.85 -19.17
CA TYR A 302 -12.83 26.12 -17.75
C TYR A 302 -14.05 25.33 -17.27
N GLY A 303 -14.30 24.13 -17.86
CA GLY A 303 -15.46 23.30 -17.49
C GLY A 303 -16.78 23.76 -18.09
N SER A 304 -16.76 24.57 -19.16
CA SER A 304 -17.93 25.03 -19.90
C SER A 304 -18.69 23.90 -20.61
N GLU A 305 -19.83 24.21 -21.22
CA GLU A 305 -20.64 23.24 -22.00
C GLU A 305 -19.84 22.56 -23.12
N GLU A 306 -18.94 23.27 -23.76
CA GLU A 306 -18.06 22.70 -24.79
C GLU A 306 -17.11 21.66 -24.17
N ALA A 307 -16.54 21.95 -23.01
CA ALA A 307 -15.70 20.99 -22.32
C ALA A 307 -16.47 19.71 -21.94
N ILE A 308 -17.69 19.86 -21.43
CA ILE A 308 -18.57 18.74 -21.07
C ILE A 308 -18.87 17.90 -22.30
N LYS A 309 -19.21 18.51 -23.44
CA LYS A 309 -19.49 17.82 -24.69
C LYS A 309 -18.29 17.03 -25.21
N ARG A 310 -17.08 17.59 -25.17
CA ARG A 310 -15.85 16.89 -25.55
C ARG A 310 -15.62 15.65 -24.70
N TRP A 311 -15.81 15.76 -23.38
CA TRP A 311 -15.68 14.64 -22.46
C TRP A 311 -16.79 13.59 -22.62
N ASP A 312 -18.01 14.00 -22.95
CA ASP A 312 -19.09 13.05 -23.28
C ASP A 312 -18.77 12.24 -24.53
N ASP A 313 -18.21 12.86 -25.58
CA ASP A 313 -17.86 12.17 -26.80
C ASP A 313 -16.64 11.25 -26.60
N PHE A 314 -15.65 11.72 -25.83
CA PHE A 314 -14.50 10.91 -25.41
C PHE A 314 -14.94 9.70 -24.57
N TYR A 315 -15.81 9.88 -23.57
CA TYR A 315 -16.36 8.79 -22.77
C TYR A 315 -17.09 7.76 -23.62
N LYS A 316 -17.91 8.19 -24.57
CA LYS A 316 -18.60 7.26 -25.51
C LYS A 316 -17.58 6.46 -26.35
N PHE A 317 -16.50 7.13 -26.79
CA PHE A 317 -15.43 6.45 -27.49
C PHE A 317 -14.78 5.38 -26.59
N MET A 318 -14.33 5.72 -25.39
CA MET A 318 -13.71 4.79 -24.45
C MET A 318 -14.63 3.61 -24.14
N LYS A 319 -15.91 3.84 -23.95
CA LYS A 319 -16.90 2.76 -23.75
C LYS A 319 -16.97 1.79 -24.92
N ARG A 320 -16.95 2.29 -26.16
CA ARG A 320 -16.92 1.41 -27.36
C ARG A 320 -15.63 0.60 -27.47
N GLN A 321 -14.52 1.06 -26.87
CA GLN A 321 -13.26 0.31 -26.77
C GLN A 321 -13.24 -0.71 -25.61
N GLY A 322 -14.35 -0.86 -24.87
CA GLY A 322 -14.48 -1.86 -23.81
C GLY A 322 -13.97 -1.43 -22.42
N PHE A 323 -13.67 -0.14 -22.24
CA PHE A 323 -13.24 0.38 -20.93
C PHE A 323 -14.37 0.34 -19.90
N HIS A 324 -14.00 0.30 -18.62
CA HIS A 324 -14.95 0.23 -17.52
C HIS A 324 -16.00 1.35 -17.60
N ARG A 325 -17.26 1.02 -17.27
CA ARG A 325 -18.38 1.97 -17.34
C ARG A 325 -18.30 3.15 -16.39
N LYS A 326 -17.55 3.00 -15.29
CA LYS A 326 -17.29 4.09 -14.35
C LYS A 326 -15.84 4.49 -14.48
N VAL A 327 -15.60 5.78 -14.54
CA VAL A 327 -14.27 6.38 -14.69
C VAL A 327 -13.85 7.07 -13.39
N VAL A 328 -12.55 7.01 -13.08
CA VAL A 328 -11.94 7.87 -12.07
C VAL A 328 -11.72 9.23 -12.69
N LEU A 329 -12.19 10.29 -12.04
CA LEU A 329 -11.91 11.66 -12.47
C LEU A 329 -10.76 12.21 -11.64
N GLU A 330 -9.75 12.76 -12.32
CA GLU A 330 -8.61 13.41 -11.72
C GLU A 330 -8.53 14.86 -12.18
N GLY A 331 -8.46 15.80 -11.24
CA GLY A 331 -8.36 17.23 -11.57
C GLY A 331 -7.53 18.01 -10.59
N MET A 332 -6.50 18.71 -11.10
CA MET A 332 -5.67 19.63 -10.33
C MET A 332 -6.08 21.06 -10.62
N SER A 333 -6.09 21.94 -9.60
CA SER A 333 -6.34 23.37 -9.75
C SER A 333 -7.61 23.64 -10.57
N ARG A 334 -7.53 24.43 -11.66
CA ARG A 334 -8.66 24.67 -12.57
C ARG A 334 -9.22 23.43 -13.28
N GLY A 335 -8.52 22.30 -13.23
CA GLY A 335 -9.06 21.01 -13.66
C GLY A 335 -10.24 20.55 -12.83
N GLY A 336 -10.39 21.03 -11.60
CA GLY A 336 -11.58 20.82 -10.77
C GLY A 336 -12.86 21.26 -11.46
N LEU A 337 -12.86 22.37 -12.19
CA LEU A 337 -14.04 22.89 -12.87
C LEU A 337 -14.70 21.85 -13.80
N ILE A 338 -13.92 21.24 -14.72
CA ILE A 338 -14.49 20.24 -15.64
C ILE A 338 -14.85 18.94 -14.93
N VAL A 339 -14.02 18.50 -13.97
CA VAL A 339 -14.24 17.27 -13.20
C VAL A 339 -15.61 17.31 -12.53
N TYR A 340 -15.91 18.37 -11.78
CA TYR A 340 -17.16 18.49 -11.03
C TYR A 340 -18.37 18.79 -11.91
N ASN A 341 -18.22 19.63 -12.94
CA ASN A 341 -19.30 19.96 -13.85
C ASN A 341 -19.71 18.73 -14.67
N TRP A 342 -18.73 17.92 -15.14
CA TRP A 342 -19.04 16.70 -15.87
C TRP A 342 -19.61 15.60 -14.95
N ALA A 343 -19.08 15.47 -13.72
CA ALA A 343 -19.57 14.51 -12.73
C ALA A 343 -21.03 14.77 -12.36
N ALA A 344 -21.41 16.04 -12.17
CA ALA A 344 -22.78 16.42 -11.86
C ALA A 344 -23.77 16.08 -12.97
N ARG A 345 -23.35 16.18 -14.25
CA ARG A 345 -24.14 15.78 -15.43
C ARG A 345 -24.19 14.27 -15.62
N ASN A 346 -23.14 13.55 -15.19
CA ASN A 346 -22.92 12.15 -15.48
C ASN A 346 -22.65 11.31 -14.23
N PRO A 347 -23.39 11.45 -13.12
CA PRO A 347 -23.03 10.88 -11.83
C PRO A 347 -22.94 9.36 -11.84
N LYS A 348 -23.71 8.68 -12.70
CA LYS A 348 -23.68 7.21 -12.84
C LYS A 348 -22.43 6.69 -13.57
N LYS A 349 -21.69 7.57 -14.26
CA LYS A 349 -20.47 7.23 -15.01
C LYS A 349 -19.20 7.40 -14.16
N VAL A 350 -19.28 7.96 -12.95
CA VAL A 350 -18.12 8.25 -12.09
C VAL A 350 -17.92 7.14 -11.07
N ALA A 351 -16.69 6.68 -10.93
CA ALA A 351 -16.27 5.74 -9.89
C ALA A 351 -15.93 6.49 -8.59
N CYS A 352 -15.04 7.46 -8.70
CA CYS A 352 -14.64 8.39 -7.65
C CYS A 352 -14.00 9.64 -8.27
N ILE A 353 -13.78 10.66 -7.44
CA ILE A 353 -13.08 11.89 -7.81
C ILE A 353 -11.86 12.06 -6.91
N TYR A 354 -10.69 12.22 -7.51
CA TYR A 354 -9.51 12.75 -6.88
C TYR A 354 -9.28 14.18 -7.41
N ALA A 355 -9.28 15.15 -6.52
CA ALA A 355 -9.07 16.55 -6.88
C ALA A 355 -7.98 17.16 -5.99
N ASP A 356 -7.03 17.87 -6.63
CA ASP A 356 -5.88 18.47 -5.96
C ASP A 356 -5.95 19.99 -6.06
N ALA A 357 -6.03 20.66 -4.90
CA ALA A 357 -6.23 22.10 -4.80
C ALA A 357 -7.28 22.61 -5.81
N PRO A 358 -8.49 21.99 -5.91
CA PRO A 358 -9.42 22.22 -7.00
C PRO A 358 -10.08 23.58 -6.90
N VAL A 359 -10.24 24.23 -8.05
CA VAL A 359 -11.13 25.38 -8.19
C VAL A 359 -12.57 24.89 -8.12
N MET A 360 -13.30 25.37 -7.10
CA MET A 360 -14.69 25.00 -6.83
C MET A 360 -15.67 26.14 -7.11
N ASP A 361 -15.19 27.38 -7.29
CA ASP A 361 -15.99 28.56 -7.62
C ASP A 361 -15.22 29.50 -8.56
N LEU A 362 -15.82 29.85 -9.68
CA LEU A 362 -15.26 30.82 -10.65
C LEU A 362 -15.01 32.18 -10.02
N LYS A 363 -15.75 32.54 -8.94
CA LYS A 363 -15.58 33.79 -8.21
C LYS A 363 -14.25 33.84 -7.47
N SER A 364 -13.82 32.73 -6.85
CA SER A 364 -12.53 32.62 -6.21
C SER A 364 -11.43 32.64 -7.26
N TRP A 365 -11.47 31.70 -8.21
CA TRP A 365 -10.56 31.66 -9.35
C TRP A 365 -11.32 31.31 -10.63
N PRO A 366 -11.11 32.03 -11.75
CA PRO A 366 -10.04 33.00 -12.00
C PRO A 366 -10.37 34.44 -11.60
N MET A 367 -11.58 34.72 -11.13
CA MET A 367 -12.07 36.11 -10.97
C MET A 367 -11.41 36.89 -9.81
N GLY A 368 -10.77 36.18 -8.84
CA GLY A 368 -10.13 36.85 -7.70
C GLY A 368 -11.10 37.70 -6.84
N ASN A 369 -12.35 37.25 -6.71
CA ASN A 369 -13.35 37.95 -5.93
C ASN A 369 -13.39 37.46 -4.47
N GLY A 370 -12.23 37.21 -3.91
CA GLY A 370 -12.00 36.67 -2.58
C GLY A 370 -10.59 37.04 -2.10
N LYS A 371 -9.95 36.08 -1.38
CA LYS A 371 -8.58 36.26 -0.87
C LYS A 371 -7.51 35.91 -1.91
N GLY A 372 -7.83 34.99 -2.85
CA GLY A 372 -6.92 34.62 -3.92
C GLY A 372 -6.71 35.74 -4.93
N ALA A 373 -5.51 35.85 -5.50
CA ALA A 373 -5.16 36.93 -6.41
C ALA A 373 -5.93 36.89 -7.74
N GLY A 374 -6.48 35.75 -8.13
CA GLY A 374 -7.14 35.55 -9.41
C GLY A 374 -6.19 35.68 -10.60
N SER A 375 -6.76 35.71 -11.82
CA SER A 375 -6.03 35.86 -13.06
C SER A 375 -6.88 36.65 -14.06
N LYS A 376 -6.41 37.84 -14.47
CA LYS A 376 -7.12 38.66 -15.44
C LYS A 376 -7.25 37.95 -16.78
N ALA A 377 -6.17 37.38 -17.28
CA ALA A 377 -6.17 36.67 -18.56
C ALA A 377 -7.10 35.45 -18.55
N ASP A 378 -7.03 34.64 -17.47
CA ASP A 378 -7.91 33.48 -17.33
C ASP A 378 -9.38 33.90 -17.11
N THR A 379 -9.65 35.04 -16.46
CA THR A 379 -11.00 35.59 -16.35
C THR A 379 -11.57 35.94 -17.72
N GLU A 380 -10.80 36.64 -18.58
CA GLU A 380 -11.22 36.99 -19.93
C GLU A 380 -11.45 35.72 -20.81
N ASN A 381 -10.59 34.74 -20.70
CA ASN A 381 -10.74 33.46 -21.41
C ASN A 381 -11.94 32.66 -20.91
N MET A 382 -12.17 32.62 -19.59
CA MET A 382 -13.33 31.99 -18.99
C MET A 382 -14.65 32.65 -19.43
N LEU A 383 -14.74 33.96 -19.44
CA LEU A 383 -15.94 34.68 -19.94
C LEU A 383 -16.25 34.27 -21.39
N LYS A 384 -15.22 34.18 -22.26
CA LYS A 384 -15.39 33.71 -23.64
C LYS A 384 -15.87 32.26 -23.70
N ALA A 385 -15.23 31.35 -22.92
CA ALA A 385 -15.55 29.94 -22.92
C ALA A 385 -17.00 29.63 -22.45
N TYR A 386 -17.51 30.45 -21.55
CA TYR A 386 -18.90 30.35 -21.04
C TYR A 386 -19.90 31.23 -21.82
N HIS A 387 -19.44 32.05 -22.76
CA HIS A 387 -20.24 33.05 -23.48
C HIS A 387 -20.90 34.05 -22.58
N PHE A 388 -20.31 34.37 -21.42
CA PHE A 388 -20.80 35.40 -20.52
C PHE A 388 -20.61 36.78 -21.15
N LYS A 389 -21.65 37.61 -21.06
CA LYS A 389 -21.65 38.98 -21.62
C LYS A 389 -20.87 39.96 -20.75
N SER A 390 -20.79 39.67 -19.45
CA SER A 390 -20.09 40.51 -18.51
C SER A 390 -19.58 39.74 -17.30
N ARG A 391 -18.72 40.37 -16.49
CA ARG A 391 -18.22 39.87 -15.23
C ARG A 391 -19.34 39.63 -14.22
N GLU A 392 -20.35 40.52 -14.21
CA GLU A 392 -21.52 40.46 -13.34
C GLU A 392 -22.36 39.23 -13.63
N GLU A 393 -22.55 38.88 -14.91
CA GLU A 393 -23.21 37.64 -15.31
C GLU A 393 -22.48 36.39 -14.77
N ALA A 394 -21.16 36.37 -14.89
CA ALA A 394 -20.35 35.28 -14.33
C ALA A 394 -20.43 35.20 -12.80
N LEU A 395 -20.48 36.36 -12.10
CA LEU A 395 -20.65 36.41 -10.65
C LEU A 395 -22.03 35.91 -10.20
N ALA A 396 -23.05 36.08 -11.01
CA ALA A 396 -24.41 35.62 -10.72
C ALA A 396 -24.64 34.15 -11.05
N TRP A 397 -23.72 33.51 -11.81
CA TRP A 397 -23.88 32.16 -12.31
C TRP A 397 -23.93 31.12 -11.20
N LYS A 398 -24.82 30.12 -11.35
CA LYS A 398 -25.12 29.07 -10.38
C LYS A 398 -24.80 27.64 -10.92
N GLY A 399 -23.69 27.49 -11.57
CA GLY A 399 -23.22 26.19 -12.10
C GLY A 399 -21.81 25.87 -11.67
N ASN A 400 -21.34 26.49 -10.59
CA ASN A 400 -20.01 26.19 -10.03
C ASN A 400 -19.96 24.78 -9.44
N PRO A 401 -18.80 24.15 -9.33
CA PRO A 401 -18.62 22.91 -8.58
C PRO A 401 -19.30 22.88 -7.21
N LEU A 402 -19.25 23.98 -6.45
CA LEU A 402 -19.95 24.12 -5.16
C LEU A 402 -21.46 23.93 -5.27
N ASP A 403 -22.08 24.44 -6.35
CA ASP A 403 -23.51 24.33 -6.58
C ASP A 403 -23.98 22.89 -6.86
N HIS A 404 -23.04 22.01 -7.20
CA HIS A 404 -23.31 20.61 -7.52
C HIS A 404 -23.24 19.66 -6.31
N ALA A 405 -22.85 20.13 -5.12
CA ALA A 405 -22.64 19.30 -3.92
C ALA A 405 -23.83 18.36 -3.64
N ARG A 406 -25.08 18.88 -3.70
CA ARG A 406 -26.29 18.07 -3.47
C ARG A 406 -26.43 16.90 -4.46
N THR A 407 -26.13 17.14 -5.74
CA THR A 407 -26.23 16.12 -6.80
C THR A 407 -25.21 15.03 -6.59
N LEU A 408 -23.97 15.40 -6.26
CA LEU A 408 -22.86 14.47 -6.02
C LEU A 408 -23.08 13.66 -4.75
N ALA A 409 -23.54 14.27 -3.68
CA ALA A 409 -23.89 13.60 -2.43
C ALA A 409 -25.03 12.57 -2.63
N LYS A 410 -26.10 12.96 -3.36
CA LYS A 410 -27.20 12.04 -3.70
C LYS A 410 -26.72 10.84 -4.52
N ALA A 411 -25.75 11.04 -5.38
CA ALA A 411 -25.13 9.98 -6.20
C ALA A 411 -24.13 9.11 -5.42
N LYS A 412 -23.79 9.50 -4.20
CA LYS A 412 -22.81 8.81 -3.32
C LYS A 412 -21.45 8.58 -4.00
N ILE A 413 -20.98 9.59 -4.73
CA ILE A 413 -19.66 9.54 -5.38
C ILE A 413 -18.58 9.72 -4.30
N PRO A 414 -17.65 8.77 -4.11
CA PRO A 414 -16.49 8.98 -3.24
C PRO A 414 -15.62 10.13 -3.76
N ILE A 415 -15.21 11.03 -2.88
CA ILE A 415 -14.41 12.21 -3.24
C ILE A 415 -13.24 12.34 -2.27
N LEU A 416 -12.05 12.59 -2.84
CA LEU A 416 -10.84 12.90 -2.11
C LEU A 416 -10.28 14.23 -2.61
N HIS A 417 -10.03 15.17 -1.70
CA HIS A 417 -9.22 16.36 -1.96
C HIS A 417 -7.84 16.22 -1.33
N VAL A 418 -6.84 16.77 -2.01
CA VAL A 418 -5.51 17.03 -1.45
C VAL A 418 -5.27 18.52 -1.56
N VAL A 419 -4.94 19.20 -0.46
CA VAL A 419 -4.86 20.67 -0.42
C VAL A 419 -3.64 21.15 0.36
N GLY A 420 -3.05 22.25 -0.08
CA GLY A 420 -2.05 22.99 0.68
C GLY A 420 -2.76 24.02 1.57
N ASP A 421 -2.50 24.00 2.89
CA ASP A 421 -3.21 24.87 3.84
C ASP A 421 -2.85 26.37 3.71
N ALA A 422 -1.71 26.68 3.06
CA ALA A 422 -1.24 28.03 2.78
C ALA A 422 -1.52 28.48 1.34
N ASP A 423 -2.39 27.78 0.58
CA ASP A 423 -2.69 28.06 -0.83
C ASP A 423 -3.27 29.48 -1.02
N GLN A 424 -2.50 30.32 -1.73
CA GLN A 424 -2.88 31.70 -2.04
C GLN A 424 -3.46 31.86 -3.46
N VAL A 425 -3.35 30.84 -4.30
CA VAL A 425 -3.90 30.85 -5.67
C VAL A 425 -5.33 30.36 -5.69
N VAL A 426 -5.58 29.22 -5.04
CA VAL A 426 -6.92 28.61 -4.88
C VAL A 426 -7.17 28.38 -3.38
N PRO A 427 -7.46 29.42 -2.61
CA PRO A 427 -7.58 29.34 -1.16
C PRO A 427 -8.55 28.24 -0.71
N VAL A 428 -8.09 27.39 0.21
CA VAL A 428 -8.87 26.25 0.72
C VAL A 428 -10.20 26.71 1.31
N GLN A 429 -10.19 27.86 2.00
CA GLN A 429 -11.36 28.47 2.67
C GLN A 429 -12.45 28.94 1.68
N GLU A 430 -12.10 29.13 0.40
CA GLU A 430 -13.03 29.58 -0.64
C GLU A 430 -13.49 28.43 -1.55
N ASN A 431 -12.77 27.34 -1.56
CA ASN A 431 -12.97 26.21 -2.48
C ASN A 431 -13.29 24.90 -1.74
N THR A 432 -12.30 24.24 -1.16
CA THR A 432 -12.48 22.92 -0.52
C THR A 432 -13.34 22.99 0.75
N THR A 433 -13.09 23.93 1.66
CA THR A 433 -13.81 24.02 2.95
C THR A 433 -15.33 24.21 2.77
N PRO A 434 -15.83 25.16 1.93
CA PRO A 434 -17.27 25.26 1.68
C PRO A 434 -17.87 24.00 1.06
N PHE A 435 -17.14 23.34 0.15
CA PHE A 435 -17.60 22.11 -0.47
C PHE A 435 -17.69 20.95 0.54
N GLU A 436 -16.66 20.76 1.37
CA GLU A 436 -16.65 19.79 2.46
C GLU A 436 -17.84 20.00 3.41
N THR A 437 -18.08 21.25 3.81
CA THR A 437 -19.22 21.63 4.67
C THR A 437 -20.55 21.23 4.02
N LEU A 438 -20.76 21.57 2.75
CA LEU A 438 -21.99 21.23 2.02
C LEU A 438 -22.17 19.71 1.89
N MET A 439 -21.11 18.98 1.57
CA MET A 439 -21.16 17.53 1.43
C MET A 439 -21.50 16.84 2.76
N ALA A 440 -20.94 17.33 3.88
CA ALA A 440 -21.28 16.86 5.22
C ALA A 440 -22.74 17.12 5.58
N GLN A 441 -23.28 18.31 5.26
CA GLN A 441 -24.70 18.65 5.45
C GLN A 441 -25.64 17.72 4.68
N TYR A 442 -25.20 17.20 3.54
CA TYR A 442 -25.93 16.20 2.75
C TYR A 442 -25.64 14.75 3.18
N ASN A 443 -25.05 14.53 4.36
CA ASN A 443 -24.68 13.21 4.89
C ASN A 443 -23.76 12.39 3.96
N HIS A 444 -22.88 13.07 3.24
CA HIS A 444 -21.89 12.45 2.37
C HIS A 444 -20.53 13.18 2.50
N PRO A 445 -19.83 13.05 3.65
CA PRO A 445 -18.56 13.72 3.87
C PRO A 445 -17.50 13.25 2.85
N ILE A 446 -16.68 14.17 2.41
CA ILE A 446 -15.51 13.88 1.57
C ILE A 446 -14.28 13.60 2.43
N LYS A 447 -13.26 12.98 1.82
CA LYS A 447 -11.93 12.91 2.43
C LYS A 447 -11.12 14.13 2.01
N VAL A 448 -10.40 14.73 2.96
CA VAL A 448 -9.46 15.82 2.69
C VAL A 448 -8.12 15.47 3.31
N ILE A 449 -7.06 15.55 2.50
CA ILE A 449 -5.68 15.44 2.97
C ILE A 449 -5.09 16.85 2.95
N HIS A 450 -4.77 17.35 4.12
CA HIS A 450 -4.16 18.65 4.31
C HIS A 450 -2.64 18.53 4.27
N LYS A 451 -1.97 19.46 3.59
CA LYS A 451 -0.52 19.63 3.56
C LYS A 451 -0.18 20.91 4.35
N PRO A 452 0.17 20.80 5.65
CA PRO A 452 0.42 21.97 6.50
C PRO A 452 1.55 22.85 5.96
N GLY A 453 1.29 24.17 5.83
CA GLY A 453 2.28 25.14 5.38
C GLY A 453 2.63 25.10 3.90
N VAL A 454 2.01 24.21 3.11
CA VAL A 454 2.20 24.13 1.66
C VAL A 454 1.25 25.10 0.96
N ASP A 455 1.78 25.85 -0.01
CA ASP A 455 1.01 26.72 -0.90
C ASP A 455 0.35 25.90 -2.03
N HIS A 456 -0.01 26.51 -3.15
CA HIS A 456 -0.65 25.85 -4.30
C HIS A 456 0.19 24.74 -4.88
N HIS A 457 1.50 24.83 -4.81
CA HIS A 457 2.46 23.84 -5.27
C HIS A 457 3.35 23.32 -4.13
N PRO A 458 3.86 22.07 -4.19
CA PRO A 458 3.57 21.06 -5.22
C PRO A 458 2.17 20.46 -5.08
N HIS A 459 1.56 20.10 -6.20
CA HIS A 459 0.37 19.26 -6.21
C HIS A 459 0.69 17.81 -5.82
N SER A 460 -0.36 17.00 -5.65
CA SER A 460 -0.27 15.58 -5.31
C SER A 460 0.40 15.32 -3.93
N LEU A 461 0.69 14.07 -3.69
CA LEU A 461 1.57 13.61 -2.60
C LEU A 461 2.81 13.02 -3.23
N TYR A 462 3.98 13.26 -2.64
CA TYR A 462 5.21 12.67 -3.17
C TYR A 462 5.11 11.14 -3.22
N ASN A 463 4.67 10.51 -2.14
CA ASN A 463 4.19 9.13 -2.16
C ASN A 463 2.66 9.15 -2.34
N PRO A 464 2.13 8.73 -3.51
CA PRO A 464 0.71 8.81 -3.83
C PRO A 464 -0.13 7.69 -3.18
N GLU A 465 0.44 6.82 -2.37
CA GLU A 465 -0.24 5.64 -1.81
C GLU A 465 -1.62 5.93 -1.17
N PRO A 466 -1.83 7.01 -0.40
CA PRO A 466 -3.15 7.33 0.13
C PRO A 466 -4.20 7.61 -0.95
N ILE A 467 -3.78 8.22 -2.07
CA ILE A 467 -4.65 8.51 -3.23
C ILE A 467 -4.94 7.22 -3.98
N VAL A 468 -3.92 6.42 -4.25
CA VAL A 468 -4.05 5.12 -4.93
C VAL A 468 -5.00 4.21 -4.16
N ARG A 469 -4.82 4.09 -2.85
CA ARG A 469 -5.70 3.28 -1.98
C ARG A 469 -7.15 3.77 -2.02
N PHE A 470 -7.37 5.08 -2.04
CA PHE A 470 -8.70 5.67 -2.21
C PHE A 470 -9.32 5.26 -3.55
N VAL A 471 -8.58 5.34 -4.66
CA VAL A 471 -9.06 4.94 -5.98
C VAL A 471 -9.34 3.44 -6.04
N LEU A 472 -8.43 2.60 -5.54
CA LEU A 472 -8.62 1.14 -5.49
C LEU A 472 -9.86 0.76 -4.68
N SER A 473 -10.14 1.45 -3.57
CA SER A 473 -11.33 1.18 -2.74
C SER A 473 -12.64 1.42 -3.50
N ALA A 474 -12.69 2.40 -4.41
CA ALA A 474 -13.86 2.66 -5.24
C ALA A 474 -14.17 1.50 -6.24
N PHE A 475 -13.21 0.61 -6.46
CA PHE A 475 -13.36 -0.60 -7.28
C PHE A 475 -13.40 -1.89 -6.45
N GLY A 476 -13.40 -1.79 -5.12
CA GLY A 476 -13.33 -2.96 -4.23
C GLY A 476 -12.02 -3.74 -4.34
N ARG A 477 -10.92 -3.07 -4.68
CA ARG A 477 -9.60 -3.66 -4.98
C ARG A 477 -8.54 -3.40 -3.90
N THR A 478 -8.87 -2.76 -2.80
CA THR A 478 -7.92 -2.55 -1.70
C THR A 478 -7.44 -3.89 -1.16
N GLN A 479 -6.13 -4.10 -1.19
CA GLN A 479 -5.53 -5.21 -0.48
C GLN A 479 -5.36 -4.82 0.99
N ASN A 480 -5.91 -5.63 1.87
CA ASN A 480 -5.73 -5.42 3.30
C ASN A 480 -4.34 -5.90 3.73
N ALA A 481 -3.44 -4.97 4.04
CA ALA A 481 -2.10 -5.28 4.53
C ALA A 481 -2.13 -6.02 5.88
N CYS A 482 -3.18 -5.83 6.68
CA CYS A 482 -3.30 -6.42 8.01
C CYS A 482 -3.41 -7.95 7.99
N VAL A 483 -3.82 -8.54 6.86
CA VAL A 483 -3.95 -10.02 6.70
C VAL A 483 -2.71 -10.67 6.06
N LYS A 484 -1.68 -9.89 5.74
CA LYS A 484 -0.46 -10.39 5.12
C LYS A 484 0.61 -10.68 6.16
N ALA A 485 1.14 -11.89 6.17
CA ALA A 485 2.21 -12.28 7.09
C ALA A 485 3.54 -11.63 6.68
N ILE A 486 3.96 -10.60 7.41
CA ILE A 486 5.21 -9.85 7.18
C ILE A 486 5.98 -9.77 8.49
N PRO A 487 7.31 -10.03 8.54
CA PRO A 487 8.08 -9.90 9.76
C PRO A 487 8.10 -8.46 10.26
N GLY A 488 8.29 -8.28 11.55
CA GLY A 488 8.64 -6.97 12.10
C GLY A 488 10.09 -6.63 11.76
N ASN A 489 10.40 -5.36 11.77
CA ASN A 489 11.69 -4.88 11.30
C ASN A 489 12.16 -3.61 12.04
N GLU A 490 11.49 -3.24 13.10
CA GLU A 490 11.78 -1.99 13.80
C GLU A 490 12.73 -2.22 14.98
N TYR A 491 13.84 -1.46 14.99
CA TYR A 491 14.54 -1.16 16.24
C TYR A 491 13.74 -0.06 16.95
N ARG A 492 13.38 -0.30 18.22
CA ARG A 492 12.69 0.70 19.05
C ARG A 492 13.47 0.98 20.31
N SER A 493 14.02 2.18 20.41
CA SER A 493 14.44 2.70 21.70
C SER A 493 13.22 2.80 22.62
N GLY A 494 13.34 2.31 23.84
CA GLY A 494 12.22 2.29 24.82
C GLY A 494 11.21 1.16 24.64
N ALA A 495 11.51 0.14 23.81
CA ALA A 495 10.67 -1.04 23.64
C ALA A 495 10.64 -1.99 24.86
N GLY A 496 11.40 -1.68 25.91
CA GLY A 496 11.55 -2.54 27.09
C GLY A 496 12.40 -3.78 26.81
N TRP A 497 13.35 -3.69 25.89
CA TRP A 497 14.32 -4.73 25.54
C TRP A 497 15.71 -4.43 26.13
N LYS A 498 16.52 -5.47 26.27
CA LYS A 498 17.95 -5.31 26.55
C LYS A 498 18.64 -4.54 25.40
N GLU A 499 19.68 -3.83 25.75
CA GLU A 499 20.52 -3.12 24.79
C GLU A 499 21.03 -4.07 23.69
N GLY A 500 20.93 -3.62 22.41
CA GLY A 500 21.30 -4.42 21.25
C GLY A 500 20.25 -5.45 20.79
N ALA A 501 19.17 -5.66 21.54
CA ALA A 501 18.09 -6.53 21.09
C ALA A 501 17.26 -5.84 19.99
N GLU A 502 16.84 -6.62 19.02
CA GLU A 502 16.02 -6.20 17.89
C GLU A 502 14.85 -7.18 17.69
N TRP A 503 13.91 -6.84 16.82
CA TRP A 503 12.69 -7.62 16.64
C TRP A 503 12.94 -9.11 16.38
N HIS A 504 13.91 -9.46 15.53
CA HIS A 504 14.21 -10.87 15.22
C HIS A 504 14.82 -11.61 16.41
N SER A 505 15.72 -10.98 17.18
CA SER A 505 16.27 -11.61 18.40
C SER A 505 15.19 -11.86 19.47
N ILE A 506 14.22 -10.96 19.55
CA ILE A 506 13.05 -11.11 20.42
C ILE A 506 12.13 -12.25 19.92
N ALA A 507 11.94 -12.36 18.63
CA ALA A 507 11.14 -13.44 18.04
C ALA A 507 11.80 -14.81 18.25
N GLU A 508 13.11 -14.94 18.04
CA GLU A 508 13.90 -16.15 18.28
C GLU A 508 13.91 -16.56 19.78
N GLU A 509 13.98 -15.57 20.69
CA GLU A 509 13.81 -15.83 22.12
C GLU A 509 12.44 -16.43 22.42
N ILE A 510 11.37 -15.91 21.82
CA ILE A 510 10.02 -16.48 21.99
C ILE A 510 9.99 -17.94 21.53
N GLU A 511 10.51 -18.24 20.34
CA GLU A 511 10.58 -19.62 19.83
C GLU A 511 11.31 -20.54 20.84
N SER A 512 12.44 -20.07 21.38
CA SER A 512 13.19 -20.81 22.39
C SER A 512 12.40 -21.02 23.68
N CYS A 513 11.69 -19.98 24.14
CA CYS A 513 10.86 -20.05 25.35
C CYS A 513 9.62 -20.95 25.18
N LEU A 514 9.14 -21.17 23.97
CA LEU A 514 7.98 -22.00 23.69
C LEU A 514 8.33 -23.45 23.38
N ASN A 515 9.58 -23.72 22.99
CA ASN A 515 9.98 -25.03 22.47
C ASN A 515 9.70 -26.20 23.43
N ASN A 516 8.88 -27.15 22.99
CA ASN A 516 8.48 -28.37 23.71
C ASN A 516 7.86 -28.10 25.09
N ARG A 517 7.14 -27.00 25.25
CA ARG A 517 6.47 -26.68 26.55
C ARG A 517 4.98 -26.98 26.51
N ASN A 518 4.51 -27.59 27.61
CA ASN A 518 3.10 -27.70 27.95
C ASN A 518 2.73 -26.51 28.84
N LEU A 519 1.79 -25.70 28.43
CA LEU A 519 1.40 -24.47 29.14
C LEU A 519 -0.09 -24.48 29.46
N LYS A 520 -0.46 -23.95 30.63
CA LYS A 520 -1.87 -23.63 30.91
C LYS A 520 -2.36 -22.44 30.09
N LEU A 521 -1.45 -21.50 29.80
CA LEU A 521 -1.78 -20.27 29.07
C LEU A 521 -0.62 -19.80 28.20
N LEU A 522 -0.91 -19.50 26.95
CA LEU A 522 -0.06 -18.73 26.04
C LEU A 522 -0.73 -17.41 25.66
N LEU A 523 -0.02 -16.31 25.82
CA LEU A 523 -0.48 -14.97 25.47
C LEU A 523 0.18 -14.51 24.17
N LEU A 524 -0.61 -14.18 23.14
CA LEU A 524 -0.14 -13.72 21.82
C LEU A 524 -0.51 -12.24 21.62
N GLY A 525 0.44 -11.40 21.18
CA GLY A 525 0.12 -9.99 20.94
C GLY A 525 1.33 -9.07 20.76
N ASN A 526 1.15 -7.82 21.16
CA ASN A 526 2.08 -6.72 20.99
C ASN A 526 2.80 -6.30 22.29
N SER A 527 3.11 -5.00 22.47
CA SER A 527 3.78 -4.45 23.66
C SER A 527 2.99 -4.68 24.94
N ILE A 528 1.67 -4.62 24.93
CA ILE A 528 0.84 -4.88 26.09
C ILE A 528 0.99 -6.36 26.50
N THR A 529 1.00 -7.24 25.52
CA THR A 529 1.26 -8.67 25.76
C THR A 529 2.70 -8.92 26.19
N GLN A 530 3.70 -8.23 25.62
CA GLN A 530 5.08 -8.29 26.06
C GLN A 530 5.25 -7.90 27.53
N GLY A 531 4.47 -6.91 28.00
CA GLY A 531 4.53 -6.42 29.38
C GLY A 531 4.17 -7.45 30.45
N TRP A 532 3.56 -8.60 30.09
CA TRP A 532 3.43 -9.75 30.97
C TRP A 532 4.78 -10.38 31.32
N GLY A 533 5.79 -10.27 30.46
CA GLY A 533 7.16 -10.69 30.70
C GLY A 533 7.43 -12.17 30.45
N GLY A 534 6.72 -13.08 31.09
CA GLY A 534 7.03 -14.52 30.99
C GLY A 534 8.44 -14.87 31.48
N ASN A 535 9.04 -15.90 30.91
CA ASN A 535 10.41 -16.35 31.19
C ASN A 535 11.45 -15.74 30.23
N ARG A 536 11.16 -14.59 29.65
CA ARG A 536 11.94 -13.96 28.60
C ARG A 536 13.09 -13.13 29.21
N SER A 537 14.31 -13.42 28.77
CA SER A 537 15.53 -12.79 29.27
C SER A 537 15.84 -11.45 28.59
N LEU A 538 15.43 -11.28 27.33
CA LEU A 538 15.67 -10.04 26.55
C LEU A 538 14.65 -8.93 26.84
N VAL A 539 13.55 -9.25 27.52
CA VAL A 539 12.53 -8.28 27.93
C VAL A 539 12.86 -7.74 29.33
N THR A 540 13.09 -6.45 29.48
CA THR A 540 13.46 -5.79 30.73
C THR A 540 12.27 -5.16 31.47
N TYR A 541 11.23 -4.70 30.73
CA TYR A 541 10.03 -4.09 31.30
C TYR A 541 8.87 -5.08 31.34
N ARG A 542 8.50 -5.52 32.56
CA ARG A 542 7.55 -6.63 32.82
C ARG A 542 6.55 -6.31 33.94
N PRO A 543 5.76 -5.24 33.83
CA PRO A 543 4.86 -4.81 34.93
C PRO A 543 3.77 -5.84 35.26
N GLY A 544 3.41 -6.72 34.33
CA GLY A 544 2.37 -7.75 34.52
C GLY A 544 2.84 -9.08 35.11
N LYS A 545 4.17 -9.31 35.18
CA LYS A 545 4.70 -10.64 35.51
C LYS A 545 4.23 -11.13 36.90
N ALA A 546 4.44 -10.33 37.93
CA ALA A 546 4.06 -10.70 39.30
C ALA A 546 2.55 -10.94 39.43
N MET A 547 1.72 -10.25 38.66
CA MET A 547 0.26 -10.41 38.70
C MET A 547 -0.16 -11.75 38.08
N MET A 548 0.44 -12.16 36.98
CA MET A 548 0.13 -13.44 36.33
C MET A 548 0.67 -14.63 37.13
N ASP A 549 1.90 -14.51 37.66
CA ASP A 549 2.49 -15.54 38.56
C ASP A 549 1.61 -15.77 39.79
N LYS A 550 1.07 -14.71 40.40
CA LYS A 550 0.13 -14.82 41.54
C LYS A 550 -1.17 -15.51 41.14
N VAL A 551 -1.65 -15.30 39.93
CA VAL A 551 -2.97 -15.78 39.49
C VAL A 551 -2.94 -17.23 39.01
N LEU A 552 -1.88 -17.63 38.28
CA LEU A 552 -1.76 -18.95 37.63
C LEU A 552 -0.67 -19.83 38.20
N GLY A 553 0.32 -19.27 38.92
CA GLY A 553 1.58 -19.90 39.28
C GLY A 553 2.70 -19.66 38.26
N GLU A 554 3.93 -19.83 38.73
CA GLU A 554 5.12 -19.65 37.88
C GLU A 554 5.28 -20.81 36.89
N ASN A 555 5.93 -20.53 35.76
CA ASN A 555 6.32 -21.50 34.72
C ASN A 555 5.20 -22.28 34.00
N VAL A 556 3.93 -22.02 34.29
CA VAL A 556 2.78 -22.66 33.64
C VAL A 556 2.17 -21.81 32.55
N TRP A 557 2.69 -20.62 32.30
CA TRP A 557 2.25 -19.68 31.27
C TRP A 557 3.43 -19.02 30.58
N GLU A 558 3.20 -18.47 29.41
CA GLU A 558 4.22 -17.74 28.65
C GLU A 558 3.59 -16.62 27.81
N THR A 559 4.41 -15.67 27.41
CA THR A 559 4.00 -14.56 26.55
C THR A 559 4.83 -14.50 25.26
N ALA A 560 4.14 -14.39 24.15
CA ALA A 560 4.70 -14.19 22.84
C ALA A 560 4.33 -12.79 22.29
N GLY A 561 4.40 -11.77 23.15
CA GLY A 561 4.23 -10.36 22.77
C GLY A 561 5.55 -9.75 22.29
N ILE A 562 5.48 -8.91 21.24
CA ILE A 562 6.59 -8.06 20.80
C ILE A 562 6.11 -6.62 20.68
N SER A 563 6.89 -5.68 21.25
CA SER A 563 6.59 -4.25 21.19
C SER A 563 6.51 -3.77 19.73
N GLY A 564 5.44 -3.05 19.39
CA GLY A 564 5.23 -2.53 18.05
C GLY A 564 4.51 -3.46 17.08
N ASP A 565 4.34 -4.75 17.41
CA ASP A 565 3.67 -5.70 16.52
C ASP A 565 2.27 -5.25 16.13
N ARG A 566 2.01 -5.37 14.85
CA ARG A 566 0.70 -5.30 14.20
C ARG A 566 0.19 -6.71 13.89
N THR A 567 -1.03 -6.84 13.43
CA THR A 567 -1.62 -8.14 13.05
C THR A 567 -0.75 -8.93 12.09
N GLN A 568 -0.21 -8.29 11.05
CA GLN A 568 0.67 -8.90 10.06
C GLN A 568 1.96 -9.47 10.65
N ASN A 569 2.54 -8.81 11.65
CA ASN A 569 3.77 -9.25 12.30
C ASN A 569 3.51 -10.48 13.19
N LEU A 570 2.44 -10.45 13.98
CA LEU A 570 2.04 -11.59 14.78
C LEU A 570 1.65 -12.79 13.91
N LEU A 571 0.93 -12.54 12.80
CA LEU A 571 0.58 -13.58 11.83
C LEU A 571 1.83 -14.27 11.26
N TRP A 572 2.87 -13.47 10.91
CA TRP A 572 4.14 -14.01 10.45
C TRP A 572 4.80 -14.91 11.50
N ARG A 573 4.87 -14.45 12.75
CA ARG A 573 5.51 -15.22 13.85
C ARG A 573 4.79 -16.55 14.12
N ILE A 574 3.46 -16.54 14.12
CA ILE A 574 2.69 -17.77 14.33
C ILE A 574 2.90 -18.73 13.16
N ARG A 575 2.96 -18.23 11.93
CA ARG A 575 3.09 -19.05 10.71
C ARG A 575 4.48 -19.62 10.52
N TYR A 576 5.53 -18.84 10.77
CA TYR A 576 6.91 -19.17 10.43
C TYR A 576 7.84 -19.39 11.64
N GLY A 577 7.34 -19.21 12.86
CA GLY A 577 8.12 -19.18 14.10
C GLY A 577 8.02 -20.46 14.94
N ASN A 578 7.88 -21.64 14.37
CA ASN A 578 7.89 -22.95 15.07
C ASN A 578 6.98 -23.02 16.33
N TYR A 579 5.93 -22.23 16.41
CA TYR A 579 5.03 -22.19 17.57
C TYR A 579 4.24 -23.48 17.77
N ASN A 580 4.12 -24.32 16.73
CA ASN A 580 3.51 -25.64 16.77
C ASN A 580 4.24 -26.66 17.70
N ARG A 581 5.43 -26.32 18.17
CA ARG A 581 6.15 -27.12 19.18
C ARG A 581 5.71 -26.82 20.63
N CYS A 582 4.85 -25.84 20.81
CA CYS A 582 4.25 -25.50 22.11
C CYS A 582 2.84 -26.10 22.20
N HIS A 583 2.48 -26.63 23.35
CA HIS A 583 1.17 -27.25 23.58
C HIS A 583 0.43 -26.53 24.73
N PRO A 584 -0.15 -25.36 24.47
CA PRO A 584 -0.91 -24.62 25.46
C PRO A 584 -2.34 -25.16 25.56
N GLU A 585 -2.87 -25.27 26.80
CA GLU A 585 -4.30 -25.56 27.00
C GLU A 585 -5.19 -24.40 26.52
N ASN A 586 -4.71 -23.18 26.74
CA ASN A 586 -5.43 -21.94 26.39
C ASN A 586 -4.50 -20.95 25.68
N VAL A 587 -5.02 -20.31 24.64
CA VAL A 587 -4.35 -19.21 23.94
C VAL A 587 -5.22 -17.96 24.02
N VAL A 588 -4.65 -16.85 24.45
CA VAL A 588 -5.31 -15.55 24.50
C VAL A 588 -4.62 -14.59 23.54
N ILE A 589 -5.37 -13.98 22.62
CA ILE A 589 -4.87 -13.09 21.59
C ILE A 589 -5.33 -11.65 21.84
N ALA A 590 -4.37 -10.73 21.98
CA ALA A 590 -4.62 -9.28 22.10
C ALA A 590 -3.71 -8.50 21.16
N ILE A 591 -4.24 -8.08 20.00
CA ILE A 591 -3.50 -7.43 18.90
C ILE A 591 -4.38 -6.43 18.16
N GLY A 592 -3.80 -5.45 17.47
CA GLY A 592 -4.48 -4.54 16.55
C GLY A 592 -4.34 -3.05 16.92
N VAL A 593 -3.96 -2.69 18.15
CA VAL A 593 -3.82 -1.29 18.55
C VAL A 593 -2.77 -0.55 17.70
N ASN A 594 -1.64 -1.21 17.40
CA ASN A 594 -0.60 -0.61 16.56
C ASN A 594 -1.04 -0.45 15.10
N ASN A 595 -1.94 -1.29 14.60
CA ASN A 595 -2.57 -1.08 13.29
C ASN A 595 -3.29 0.27 13.25
N LEU A 596 -4.16 0.55 14.22
CA LEU A 596 -4.90 1.82 14.29
C LEU A 596 -3.98 3.02 14.47
N ILE A 597 -2.93 2.90 15.29
CA ILE A 597 -1.93 3.97 15.50
C ILE A 597 -1.15 4.28 14.21
N HIS A 598 -0.91 3.27 13.37
CA HIS A 598 -0.24 3.42 12.08
C HIS A 598 -1.19 3.87 10.94
N GLY A 599 -2.48 4.08 11.25
CA GLY A 599 -3.46 4.61 10.30
C GLY A 599 -4.26 3.56 9.54
N ASP A 600 -4.13 2.27 9.87
CA ASP A 600 -5.05 1.25 9.36
C ASP A 600 -6.47 1.52 9.87
N ASN A 601 -7.48 1.27 9.05
CA ASN A 601 -8.87 1.44 9.46
C ASN A 601 -9.38 0.27 10.31
N GLY A 602 -10.56 0.44 10.91
CA GLY A 602 -11.13 -0.58 11.81
C GLY A 602 -11.55 -1.85 11.09
N GLU A 603 -11.99 -1.76 9.83
CA GLU A 603 -12.34 -2.91 8.99
C GLU A 603 -11.12 -3.79 8.72
N ASP A 604 -10.06 -3.19 8.17
CA ASP A 604 -8.82 -3.88 7.82
C ASP A 604 -8.17 -4.49 9.07
N THR A 605 -8.18 -3.76 10.19
CA THR A 605 -7.65 -4.25 11.48
C THR A 605 -8.45 -5.45 11.99
N ALA A 606 -9.79 -5.43 11.89
CA ALA A 606 -10.63 -6.54 12.29
C ALA A 606 -10.34 -7.80 11.47
N GLU A 607 -10.21 -7.67 10.14
CA GLU A 607 -9.85 -8.79 9.26
C GLU A 607 -8.46 -9.35 9.62
N GLY A 608 -7.49 -8.47 9.94
CA GLY A 608 -6.18 -8.87 10.42
C GLY A 608 -6.23 -9.69 11.71
N ILE A 609 -7.06 -9.27 12.68
CA ILE A 609 -7.27 -10.02 13.94
C ILE A 609 -7.91 -11.38 13.64
N ILE A 610 -8.89 -11.43 12.76
CA ILE A 610 -9.54 -12.68 12.34
C ILE A 610 -8.52 -13.64 11.70
N ALA A 611 -7.65 -13.13 10.82
CA ALA A 611 -6.59 -13.94 10.19
C ALA A 611 -5.60 -14.51 11.22
N VAL A 612 -5.19 -13.70 12.20
CA VAL A 612 -4.33 -14.16 13.33
C VAL A 612 -5.02 -15.26 14.13
N ALA A 613 -6.31 -15.10 14.44
CA ALA A 613 -7.06 -16.10 15.19
C ALA A 613 -7.22 -17.42 14.42
N GLN A 614 -7.48 -17.35 13.12
CA GLN A 614 -7.56 -18.53 12.25
C GLN A 614 -6.21 -19.27 12.17
N GLU A 615 -5.11 -18.54 12.07
CA GLU A 615 -3.77 -19.12 12.08
C GLU A 615 -3.47 -19.78 13.45
N ALA A 616 -3.88 -19.14 14.55
CA ALA A 616 -3.71 -19.72 15.88
C ALA A 616 -4.51 -21.03 16.05
N VAL A 617 -5.73 -21.11 15.53
CA VAL A 617 -6.52 -22.37 15.52
C VAL A 617 -5.79 -23.46 14.73
N ARG A 618 -5.14 -23.10 13.62
CA ARG A 618 -4.37 -24.05 12.81
C ARG A 618 -3.11 -24.55 13.52
N GLN A 619 -2.42 -23.65 14.24
CA GLN A 619 -1.16 -23.99 14.94
C GLN A 619 -1.39 -24.70 16.28
N PHE A 620 -2.53 -24.44 16.94
CA PHE A 620 -2.85 -24.97 18.25
C PHE A 620 -4.24 -25.68 18.24
N PRO A 621 -4.37 -26.79 17.49
CA PRO A 621 -5.70 -27.42 17.25
C PRO A 621 -6.37 -27.96 18.53
N ASP A 622 -5.59 -28.30 19.55
CA ASP A 622 -6.08 -28.85 20.82
C ASP A 622 -6.32 -27.77 21.89
N SER A 623 -6.05 -26.51 21.57
CA SER A 623 -6.15 -25.38 22.53
C SER A 623 -7.51 -24.70 22.46
N ARG A 624 -7.96 -24.15 23.58
CA ARG A 624 -9.05 -23.17 23.58
C ARG A 624 -8.50 -21.80 23.18
N ILE A 625 -9.03 -21.22 22.13
CA ILE A 625 -8.56 -19.93 21.60
C ILE A 625 -9.53 -18.82 22.04
N PHE A 626 -9.01 -17.80 22.70
CA PHE A 626 -9.73 -16.61 23.12
C PHE A 626 -9.18 -15.38 22.38
N VAL A 627 -10.04 -14.57 21.78
CA VAL A 627 -9.68 -13.34 21.12
C VAL A 627 -10.25 -12.15 21.89
N LEU A 628 -9.37 -11.32 22.43
CA LEU A 628 -9.75 -10.06 23.07
C LEU A 628 -9.78 -8.90 22.06
N GLY A 629 -9.17 -9.09 20.87
CA GLY A 629 -8.96 -8.00 19.92
C GLY A 629 -7.94 -7.01 20.46
N LEU A 630 -8.33 -5.77 20.60
CA LEU A 630 -7.49 -4.71 21.15
C LEU A 630 -8.08 -4.12 22.43
N PHE A 631 -7.21 -3.62 23.30
CA PHE A 631 -7.64 -2.93 24.51
C PHE A 631 -8.02 -1.48 24.20
N PRO A 632 -8.91 -0.84 25.00
CA PRO A 632 -9.29 0.54 24.78
C PRO A 632 -8.08 1.47 24.86
N VAL A 633 -8.03 2.46 23.97
CA VAL A 633 -6.94 3.44 23.85
C VAL A 633 -7.48 4.86 23.87
N GLY A 634 -6.65 5.81 24.34
CA GLY A 634 -7.06 7.19 24.51
C GLY A 634 -7.94 7.38 25.75
N ARG A 635 -7.69 8.46 26.49
CA ARG A 635 -8.29 8.72 27.80
C ARG A 635 -9.82 8.73 27.77
N GLU A 636 -10.37 9.46 26.82
CA GLU A 636 -11.80 9.76 26.75
C GLU A 636 -12.49 8.92 25.68
N ALA A 637 -13.77 8.61 25.88
CA ALA A 637 -14.59 7.87 24.93
C ALA A 637 -14.67 8.55 23.56
N GLN A 638 -14.53 9.88 23.49
CA GLN A 638 -14.57 10.70 22.28
C GLN A 638 -13.21 10.81 21.57
N ASN A 639 -12.16 10.20 22.08
CA ASN A 639 -10.86 10.23 21.42
C ASN A 639 -10.99 9.73 19.97
N PRO A 640 -10.44 10.43 18.96
CA PRO A 640 -10.61 10.05 17.55
C PRO A 640 -10.22 8.61 17.22
N VAL A 641 -9.21 8.05 17.89
CA VAL A 641 -8.80 6.64 17.69
C VAL A 641 -9.91 5.66 18.10
N ARG A 642 -10.81 6.07 19.02
CA ARG A 642 -11.94 5.23 19.48
C ARG A 642 -12.97 4.97 18.38
N ILE A 643 -13.06 5.80 17.36
CA ILE A 643 -13.95 5.56 16.21
C ILE A 643 -13.54 4.28 15.50
N GLN A 644 -12.27 4.14 15.18
CA GLN A 644 -11.73 2.94 14.53
C GLN A 644 -11.69 1.74 15.49
N TYR A 645 -11.37 1.95 16.75
CA TYR A 645 -11.46 0.97 17.82
C TYR A 645 -12.86 0.36 17.93
N ASN A 646 -13.89 1.20 18.05
CA ASN A 646 -15.28 0.75 18.15
C ASN A 646 -15.70 0.01 16.89
N LYS A 647 -15.28 0.47 15.70
CA LYS A 647 -15.56 -0.18 14.43
C LYS A 647 -14.95 -1.58 14.36
N THR A 648 -13.70 -1.73 14.82
CA THR A 648 -13.04 -3.03 14.90
C THR A 648 -13.84 -3.99 15.76
N HIS A 649 -14.18 -3.60 16.98
CA HIS A 649 -14.95 -4.45 17.91
C HIS A 649 -16.36 -4.76 17.42
N GLU A 650 -17.02 -3.83 16.72
CA GLU A 650 -18.31 -4.07 16.06
C GLU A 650 -18.23 -5.23 15.07
N ILE A 651 -17.18 -5.25 14.24
CA ILE A 651 -16.98 -6.30 13.22
C ILE A 651 -16.63 -7.62 13.89
N LEU A 652 -15.70 -7.62 14.85
CA LEU A 652 -15.32 -8.82 15.60
C LEU A 652 -16.51 -9.45 16.34
N ASN A 653 -17.41 -8.63 16.89
CA ASN A 653 -18.62 -9.09 17.56
C ASN A 653 -19.65 -9.73 16.62
N ARG A 654 -19.71 -9.28 15.37
CA ARG A 654 -20.60 -9.83 14.34
C ARG A 654 -20.02 -11.04 13.61
N HIS A 655 -18.70 -11.25 13.74
CA HIS A 655 -18.02 -12.33 13.04
C HIS A 655 -18.46 -13.70 13.56
N LYS A 656 -18.69 -14.66 12.66
CA LYS A 656 -19.03 -16.04 13.01
C LYS A 656 -17.77 -16.84 13.30
N TRP A 657 -17.35 -16.84 14.53
CA TRP A 657 -16.14 -17.53 14.97
C TRP A 657 -16.29 -19.06 14.91
N LYS A 658 -15.21 -19.74 14.48
CA LYS A 658 -15.10 -21.20 14.50
C LYS A 658 -13.89 -21.58 15.35
N GLY A 659 -14.09 -22.36 16.41
CA GLY A 659 -13.02 -22.78 17.32
C GLY A 659 -12.41 -21.62 18.15
N VAL A 660 -13.08 -20.48 18.23
CA VAL A 660 -12.59 -19.27 18.91
C VAL A 660 -13.72 -18.67 19.75
N THR A 661 -13.38 -18.21 20.94
CA THR A 661 -14.25 -17.40 21.80
C THR A 661 -13.79 -15.95 21.76
N TYR A 662 -14.65 -15.07 21.26
CA TYR A 662 -14.38 -13.62 21.23
C TYR A 662 -14.96 -12.93 22.46
N ILE A 663 -14.17 -12.06 23.08
CA ILE A 663 -14.56 -11.23 24.22
C ILE A 663 -14.10 -9.79 23.97
N ASN A 664 -15.03 -8.83 24.12
CA ASN A 664 -14.68 -7.41 24.07
C ASN A 664 -14.22 -6.95 25.47
N PRO A 665 -12.94 -6.57 25.66
CA PRO A 665 -12.39 -6.21 26.96
C PRO A 665 -12.68 -4.77 27.39
N THR A 666 -13.45 -3.98 26.63
CA THR A 666 -13.66 -2.55 26.88
C THR A 666 -14.11 -2.28 28.31
N SER A 667 -15.11 -3.02 28.81
CA SER A 667 -15.67 -2.84 30.16
C SER A 667 -14.71 -3.21 31.30
N TRP A 668 -13.60 -3.87 31.02
CA TRP A 668 -12.58 -4.18 32.03
C TRP A 668 -11.83 -2.92 32.47
N PHE A 669 -11.74 -1.93 31.58
CA PHE A 669 -10.85 -0.79 31.73
C PHE A 669 -11.56 0.56 31.65
N THR A 670 -12.86 0.59 31.35
CA THR A 670 -13.60 1.84 31.20
C THR A 670 -14.67 1.99 32.27
N ASP A 671 -14.99 3.23 32.59
CA ASP A 671 -16.13 3.63 33.40
C ASP A 671 -17.46 3.56 32.60
N ASN A 672 -18.56 3.87 33.26
CA ASN A 672 -19.89 3.87 32.62
C ASN A 672 -20.05 4.93 31.50
N GLN A 673 -19.14 5.89 31.40
CA GLN A 673 -19.10 6.91 30.34
C GLN A 673 -18.18 6.49 29.19
N GLY A 674 -17.49 5.34 29.33
CA GLY A 674 -16.55 4.82 28.34
C GLY A 674 -15.15 5.42 28.44
N ASN A 675 -14.86 6.23 29.44
CA ASN A 675 -13.52 6.77 29.70
C ASN A 675 -12.66 5.73 30.39
N ILE A 676 -11.34 5.75 30.14
CA ILE A 676 -10.40 4.87 30.82
C ILE A 676 -10.39 5.19 32.32
N GLN A 677 -10.57 4.17 33.15
CA GLN A 677 -10.54 4.29 34.61
C GLN A 677 -9.16 4.73 35.09
N GLU A 678 -9.13 5.64 36.04
CA GLU A 678 -7.91 6.22 36.56
C GLU A 678 -6.97 5.17 37.15
N GLY A 679 -5.68 5.29 36.86
CA GLY A 679 -4.63 4.43 37.39
C GLY A 679 -4.49 3.08 36.70
N LEU A 680 -5.35 2.69 35.75
CA LEU A 680 -5.22 1.43 35.02
C LEU A 680 -4.24 1.52 33.85
N TYR A 681 -4.03 2.73 33.30
CA TYR A 681 -3.15 2.97 32.18
C TYR A 681 -2.00 3.92 32.54
N SER A 682 -0.89 3.79 31.84
CA SER A 682 0.21 4.75 31.89
C SER A 682 -0.21 6.07 31.20
N ARG A 683 0.66 7.10 31.25
CA ARG A 683 0.36 8.44 30.72
C ARG A 683 0.04 8.48 29.22
N ASP A 684 0.45 7.48 28.46
CA ASP A 684 0.19 7.35 27.04
C ASP A 684 -1.22 6.84 26.71
N TYR A 685 -1.97 6.36 27.71
CA TYR A 685 -3.29 5.74 27.55
C TYR A 685 -3.35 4.61 26.49
N ILE A 686 -2.22 3.89 26.34
CA ILE A 686 -2.07 2.70 25.51
C ILE A 686 -1.62 1.52 26.39
N HIS A 687 -0.57 1.71 27.20
CA HIS A 687 0.02 0.67 28.02
C HIS A 687 -0.59 0.61 29.41
N LEU A 688 -0.74 -0.60 29.94
CA LEU A 688 -1.29 -0.85 31.27
C LEU A 688 -0.25 -0.54 32.36
N THR A 689 -0.73 -0.06 33.50
CA THR A 689 0.03 -0.07 34.76
C THR A 689 -0.03 -1.46 35.42
N GLU A 690 0.72 -1.66 36.49
CA GLU A 690 0.60 -2.89 37.31
C GLU A 690 -0.84 -3.17 37.75
N LYS A 691 -1.59 -2.13 38.13
CA LYS A 691 -3.00 -2.22 38.47
C LYS A 691 -3.87 -2.64 37.30
N GLY A 692 -3.58 -2.10 36.09
CA GLY A 692 -4.26 -2.53 34.85
C GLY A 692 -3.97 -3.99 34.51
N TYR A 693 -2.72 -4.43 34.69
CA TYR A 693 -2.35 -5.84 34.52
C TYR A 693 -3.02 -6.75 35.56
N GLN A 694 -3.20 -6.28 36.80
CA GLN A 694 -3.93 -7.04 37.81
C GLN A 694 -5.38 -7.31 37.37
N VAL A 695 -6.09 -6.28 36.92
CA VAL A 695 -7.46 -6.42 36.40
C VAL A 695 -7.50 -7.41 35.25
N ALA A 696 -6.58 -7.27 34.29
CA ALA A 696 -6.51 -8.16 33.13
C ALA A 696 -6.21 -9.63 33.56
N ALA A 697 -5.28 -9.84 34.47
CA ALA A 697 -4.93 -11.19 34.97
C ALA A 697 -6.13 -11.92 35.60
N GLU A 698 -6.89 -11.21 36.45
CA GLU A 698 -8.09 -11.77 37.10
C GLU A 698 -9.16 -12.14 36.06
N LYS A 699 -9.38 -11.25 35.06
CA LYS A 699 -10.33 -11.51 33.95
C LYS A 699 -9.90 -12.67 33.06
N ILE A 700 -8.63 -12.74 32.70
CA ILE A 700 -8.08 -13.87 31.92
C ILE A 700 -8.22 -15.18 32.70
N LYS A 701 -7.96 -15.19 34.03
CA LYS A 701 -8.20 -16.37 34.86
C LYS A 701 -9.64 -16.84 34.79
N GLU A 702 -10.60 -15.91 34.99
CA GLU A 702 -12.03 -16.21 34.88
C GLU A 702 -12.36 -16.88 33.52
N LEU A 703 -11.83 -16.34 32.41
CA LEU A 703 -12.06 -16.89 31.08
C LEU A 703 -11.53 -18.31 30.89
N ILE A 704 -10.29 -18.58 31.32
CA ILE A 704 -9.69 -19.91 31.11
C ILE A 704 -10.24 -20.96 32.11
N GLN A 705 -10.86 -20.54 33.20
CA GLN A 705 -11.51 -21.43 34.16
C GLN A 705 -12.99 -21.69 33.86
N SER A 706 -13.64 -20.85 33.05
CA SER A 706 -15.00 -21.12 32.57
C SER A 706 -15.00 -22.35 31.65
N ARG A 707 -15.91 -23.30 31.94
CA ARG A 707 -16.06 -24.56 31.17
C ARG A 707 -16.76 -24.32 29.84
#